data_ebaa81bd3a052f96af2e0405fe5a82ba
#
_entry.id   ebaa81bd3a052f96af2e0405fe5a82ba
#
_cell.length_a   1.000
_cell.length_b   1.000
_cell.length_c   1.000
_cell.angle_alpha   90.00
_cell.angle_beta   90.00
_cell.angle_gamma   90.00
#
_symmetry.space_group_name_H-M   'P 1'
#
loop_
_entity.id
_entity.type
_entity.pdbx_description
1 polymer ?
#
loop_
_entity_poly.entity_id
_entity_poly.type
_entity_poly.pdbx_seq_one_letter_code
_entity_poly.pdbx_strand_id
1 'polypeptide(L)'
;MSNNILSGLNPEQAQAAAHIDGPLMIIAGAGSGKTRTLTYRIANLLQHQVDPFNILALTFTNKAAREMKERISNLIGTEAKSVWMGTFHSIFARVLRVDGEVLGYPKDFTIYDTDDCKSLLRSIVKEQNLDPKTYPASQILSRISSAKSSLMSPEEYLQNIEIRAQDAAAKKPMIGEIYAIYNKRLKRSSAMDFDDLLFNMNLLLRDFPDILAKYQWRFKYILVDEYQDTNYAQYLIVKKLAAAYQNICVVGDDAQSIYAFRGANIQNILNFKSDYPTFETFKLEQNYRSTKNIVAGANSVISKNREQIHKEIWTENSAGEKIHLSKCDTDKAEGLLVARQIFDTKMNEHLQNSDFAVLYRTNNQSRSIEDALRQLNIPYRIYGGQSFYQRKEIKDVLAYFRLAVNPHDQEALLRVINYPARGIGQTTIERLRVLADQHKVSLWDVVSNVETHNYASLQQQPLISAGTRAKLDAFAVKIKSLNVGIKTTEAFEMATQIWLASGIKSVFDEEDTLEAEMRLRNVEELLNAVKDFTLTEQQIVNEETGEISFVNNEFRTLDEFMSDIALITDADMDKDDDKNKVALMTIHAAKGLEFPCVFVVGMEENLFPSPRSVNTRTELEEERRLFYVAITRAEKKLFLSFAENRFIWGQYTFCEPSRFLEEIDPMYLENPEVLEKTSMFERVEAYQTYNKPKQFLGSNFRKIDTGTSAVASTSLSHRATRSLSGVEMTGSAKPKNLMSMSEAKYTPTPPSAGVPSGDLRESQKVYHEKFGTGTVKSVEQNGEKIVVLFDTVGEKTLLTKFAKLKLL
;
A
#
# COMPACT_ATOMS: atom_id res chain seq x y z
N MET A 1 33.71 -27.00 34.64
CA MET A 1 32.92 -27.69 33.58
C MET A 1 32.45 -26.60 32.62
N SER A 2 33.05 -26.50 31.43
CA SER A 2 32.60 -25.56 30.41
C SER A 2 31.21 -25.97 29.98
N ASN A 3 30.19 -25.26 30.38
CA ASN A 3 28.85 -25.45 29.82
C ASN A 3 28.97 -25.28 28.30
N ASN A 4 28.76 -26.36 27.53
CA ASN A 4 28.74 -26.28 26.09
C ASN A 4 27.48 -25.49 25.68
N ILE A 5 27.66 -24.17 25.46
CA ILE A 5 26.52 -23.32 25.10
C ILE A 5 25.79 -23.81 23.87
N LEU A 6 26.46 -24.59 22.99
CA LEU A 6 25.86 -25.09 21.76
C LEU A 6 24.88 -26.26 21.97
N SER A 7 24.80 -26.83 23.18
CA SER A 7 23.93 -27.96 23.50
C SER A 7 22.43 -27.68 23.33
N GLY A 8 22.04 -26.40 23.31
CA GLY A 8 20.67 -25.96 23.08
C GLY A 8 20.29 -25.82 21.60
N LEU A 9 21.19 -26.11 20.66
CA LEU A 9 20.98 -26.01 19.22
C LEU A 9 20.82 -27.41 18.60
N ASN A 10 20.13 -27.46 17.44
CA ASN A 10 20.14 -28.65 16.62
C ASN A 10 21.51 -28.85 15.96
N PRO A 11 21.81 -30.03 15.36
CA PRO A 11 23.14 -30.33 14.80
C PRO A 11 23.60 -29.28 13.77
N GLU A 12 22.74 -28.89 12.86
CA GLU A 12 23.05 -27.91 11.77
C GLU A 12 23.32 -26.53 12.33
N GLN A 13 22.48 -26.08 13.27
CA GLN A 13 22.67 -24.82 13.97
C GLN A 13 23.95 -24.84 14.80
N ALA A 14 24.24 -25.95 15.47
CA ALA A 14 25.44 -26.12 16.29
C ALA A 14 26.71 -26.07 15.44
N GLN A 15 26.71 -26.74 14.27
CA GLN A 15 27.84 -26.73 13.34
C GLN A 15 28.06 -25.29 12.80
N ALA A 16 27.00 -24.62 12.36
CA ALA A 16 27.08 -23.23 11.88
C ALA A 16 27.57 -22.26 12.97
N ALA A 17 27.16 -22.45 14.22
CA ALA A 17 27.60 -21.63 15.34
C ALA A 17 29.03 -21.95 15.81
N ALA A 18 29.49 -23.22 15.66
CA ALA A 18 30.83 -23.66 16.04
C ALA A 18 31.90 -23.25 15.03
N HIS A 19 31.56 -23.04 13.78
CA HIS A 19 32.50 -22.61 12.74
C HIS A 19 33.11 -21.24 13.09
N ILE A 20 34.39 -21.10 13.32
CA ILE A 20 35.00 -19.85 13.81
C ILE A 20 35.50 -19.00 12.66
N ASP A 21 36.46 -19.50 11.90
CA ASP A 21 37.23 -18.71 10.92
C ASP A 21 36.78 -18.96 9.49
N GLY A 22 36.95 -17.95 8.62
CA GLY A 22 36.63 -17.99 7.19
C GLY A 22 35.25 -17.50 6.83
N PRO A 23 34.97 -17.39 5.51
CA PRO A 23 33.68 -16.91 5.03
C PRO A 23 32.62 -18.00 5.19
N LEU A 24 31.49 -17.60 5.72
CA LEU A 24 30.38 -18.49 6.07
C LEU A 24 29.06 -17.93 5.55
N MET A 25 28.25 -18.77 4.89
CA MET A 25 26.86 -18.47 4.54
C MET A 25 25.91 -19.42 5.28
N ILE A 26 24.99 -18.86 6.03
CA ILE A 26 23.89 -19.61 6.65
C ILE A 26 22.61 -19.32 5.87
N ILE A 27 22.16 -20.30 5.11
CA ILE A 27 20.90 -20.24 4.37
C ILE A 27 19.82 -20.79 5.29
N ALA A 28 18.91 -19.97 5.73
CA ALA A 28 18.00 -20.34 6.79
C ALA A 28 16.57 -20.00 6.43
N GLY A 29 15.72 -21.01 6.31
CA GLY A 29 14.30 -20.83 6.03
C GLY A 29 13.54 -20.04 7.10
N ALA A 30 12.30 -19.66 6.79
CA ALA A 30 11.41 -19.05 7.77
C ALA A 30 11.27 -19.95 9.00
N GLY A 31 11.33 -19.39 10.21
CA GLY A 31 11.16 -20.12 11.47
C GLY A 31 12.27 -21.13 11.81
N SER A 32 13.41 -21.12 11.11
CA SER A 32 14.53 -22.06 11.35
C SER A 32 15.53 -21.62 12.42
N GLY A 33 15.28 -20.49 13.08
CA GLY A 33 16.15 -19.99 14.14
C GLY A 33 17.37 -19.22 13.65
N LYS A 34 17.30 -18.48 12.53
CA LYS A 34 18.35 -17.59 11.99
C LYS A 34 19.05 -16.78 13.09
N THR A 35 18.29 -15.90 13.71
CA THR A 35 18.80 -15.00 14.75
C THR A 35 19.32 -15.74 15.97
N ARG A 36 18.72 -16.89 16.30
CA ARG A 36 19.22 -17.76 17.38
C ARG A 36 20.61 -18.29 17.06
N THR A 37 20.81 -18.87 15.89
CA THR A 37 22.11 -19.40 15.45
C THR A 37 23.18 -18.32 15.44
N LEU A 38 22.86 -17.12 14.94
CA LEU A 38 23.77 -15.98 14.92
C LEU A 38 24.14 -15.53 16.34
N THR A 39 23.18 -15.49 17.25
CA THR A 39 23.38 -15.16 18.67
C THR A 39 24.33 -16.15 19.35
N TYR A 40 24.10 -17.45 19.13
CA TYR A 40 24.95 -18.48 19.70
C TYR A 40 26.35 -18.49 19.07
N ARG A 41 26.48 -18.18 17.79
CA ARG A 41 27.78 -17.99 17.13
C ARG A 41 28.58 -16.86 17.78
N ILE A 42 27.97 -15.71 18.04
CA ILE A 42 28.65 -14.59 18.75
C ILE A 42 29.08 -15.05 20.14
N ALA A 43 28.20 -15.73 20.86
CA ALA A 43 28.53 -16.27 22.19
C ALA A 43 29.69 -17.27 22.13
N ASN A 44 29.73 -18.13 21.10
CA ASN A 44 30.81 -19.09 20.88
C ASN A 44 32.14 -18.38 20.56
N LEU A 45 32.14 -17.35 19.72
CA LEU A 45 33.33 -16.53 19.44
C LEU A 45 33.94 -15.94 20.73
N LEU A 46 33.09 -15.41 21.61
CA LEU A 46 33.49 -14.83 22.88
C LEU A 46 34.06 -15.92 23.84
N GLN A 47 33.47 -17.11 23.87
CA GLN A 47 34.03 -18.26 24.63
C GLN A 47 35.41 -18.70 24.11
N HIS A 48 35.67 -18.51 22.81
CA HIS A 48 36.98 -18.79 22.21
C HIS A 48 37.93 -17.59 22.33
N GLN A 49 37.69 -16.70 23.30
CA GLN A 49 38.53 -15.55 23.61
C GLN A 49 38.71 -14.54 22.50
N VAL A 50 37.76 -14.49 21.55
CA VAL A 50 37.68 -13.35 20.60
C VAL A 50 37.25 -12.11 21.36
N ASP A 51 38.05 -11.07 21.25
CA ASP A 51 37.73 -9.79 21.90
C ASP A 51 36.39 -9.25 21.40
N PRO A 52 35.44 -8.88 22.29
CA PRO A 52 34.14 -8.32 21.89
C PRO A 52 34.24 -7.13 20.94
N PHE A 53 35.31 -6.32 21.08
CA PHE A 53 35.58 -5.16 20.20
C PHE A 53 35.95 -5.55 18.76
N ASN A 54 36.36 -6.80 18.54
CA ASN A 54 36.68 -7.32 17.22
C ASN A 54 35.44 -7.90 16.47
N ILE A 55 34.28 -7.92 17.11
CA ILE A 55 33.04 -8.46 16.53
C ILE A 55 32.12 -7.31 16.10
N LEU A 56 31.76 -7.32 14.81
CA LEU A 56 30.75 -6.44 14.23
C LEU A 56 29.52 -7.27 13.83
N ALA A 57 28.35 -6.99 14.43
CA ALA A 57 27.08 -7.62 14.10
C ALA A 57 26.09 -6.60 13.55
N LEU A 58 25.69 -6.79 12.29
CA LEU A 58 24.81 -5.89 11.55
C LEU A 58 23.43 -6.54 11.34
N THR A 59 22.39 -5.76 11.57
CA THR A 59 21.01 -6.19 11.32
C THR A 59 20.20 -5.07 10.66
N PHE A 60 18.97 -5.39 10.23
CA PHE A 60 18.16 -4.46 9.46
C PHE A 60 17.31 -3.51 10.33
N THR A 61 16.89 -3.95 11.52
CA THR A 61 15.98 -3.16 12.39
C THR A 61 16.56 -2.97 13.79
N ASN A 62 16.25 -1.82 14.40
CA ASN A 62 16.64 -1.53 15.79
C ASN A 62 16.02 -2.52 16.79
N LYS A 63 14.82 -3.06 16.50
CA LYS A 63 14.19 -4.08 17.32
C LYS A 63 15.02 -5.37 17.31
N ALA A 64 15.41 -5.86 16.13
CA ALA A 64 16.24 -7.05 15.98
C ALA A 64 17.60 -6.88 16.67
N ALA A 65 18.24 -5.71 16.54
CA ALA A 65 19.49 -5.40 17.23
C ALA A 65 19.34 -5.45 18.75
N ARG A 66 18.26 -4.91 19.30
CA ARG A 66 17.99 -4.92 20.74
C ARG A 66 17.76 -6.34 21.24
N GLU A 67 16.90 -7.09 20.57
CA GLU A 67 16.58 -8.47 20.92
C GLU A 67 17.82 -9.37 20.86
N MET A 68 18.63 -9.23 19.82
CA MET A 68 19.89 -9.97 19.70
C MET A 68 20.84 -9.64 20.87
N LYS A 69 20.96 -8.37 21.23
CA LYS A 69 21.80 -7.93 22.36
C LYS A 69 21.32 -8.48 23.70
N GLU A 70 20.00 -8.50 23.92
CA GLU A 70 19.40 -9.09 25.12
C GLU A 70 19.66 -10.60 25.20
N ARG A 71 19.47 -11.33 24.09
CA ARG A 71 19.72 -12.76 24.01
C ARG A 71 21.19 -13.11 24.28
N ILE A 72 22.15 -12.36 23.71
CA ILE A 72 23.57 -12.57 23.97
C ILE A 72 23.91 -12.26 25.43
N SER A 73 23.35 -11.17 25.98
CA SER A 73 23.58 -10.82 27.40
C SER A 73 23.06 -11.90 28.35
N ASN A 74 21.97 -12.57 28.00
CA ASN A 74 21.44 -13.70 28.78
C ASN A 74 22.32 -14.96 28.71
N LEU A 75 23.06 -15.15 27.60
CA LEU A 75 23.94 -16.29 27.42
C LEU A 75 25.30 -16.13 28.09
N ILE A 76 25.91 -14.96 28.01
CA ILE A 76 27.31 -14.72 28.38
C ILE A 76 27.52 -13.54 29.33
N GLY A 77 26.45 -12.86 29.77
CA GLY A 77 26.53 -11.76 30.74
C GLY A 77 26.92 -10.42 30.12
N THR A 78 27.65 -9.60 30.88
CA THR A 78 27.95 -8.19 30.57
C THR A 78 28.93 -7.97 29.43
N GLU A 79 29.74 -8.96 29.06
CA GLU A 79 30.70 -8.87 27.95
C GLU A 79 30.01 -8.56 26.60
N ALA A 80 28.74 -9.01 26.42
CA ALA A 80 27.92 -8.71 25.28
C ALA A 80 27.76 -7.22 24.98
N LYS A 81 27.91 -6.36 25.98
CA LYS A 81 27.74 -4.90 25.82
C LYS A 81 28.83 -4.26 24.98
N SER A 82 30.00 -4.88 24.90
CA SER A 82 31.17 -4.38 24.17
C SER A 82 31.21 -4.78 22.70
N VAL A 83 30.33 -5.71 22.26
CA VAL A 83 30.18 -6.08 20.86
C VAL A 83 29.59 -4.91 20.07
N TRP A 84 30.16 -4.62 18.91
CA TRP A 84 29.61 -3.63 18.00
C TRP A 84 28.39 -4.21 17.27
N MET A 85 27.21 -3.91 17.79
CA MET A 85 25.95 -4.44 17.32
C MET A 85 24.93 -3.35 17.10
N GLY A 86 24.31 -3.36 15.91
CA GLY A 86 23.30 -2.38 15.54
C GLY A 86 22.81 -2.51 14.11
N THR A 87 21.99 -1.55 13.70
CA THR A 87 21.64 -1.42 12.28
C THR A 87 22.81 -0.84 11.50
N PHE A 88 22.87 -1.09 10.18
CA PHE A 88 23.87 -0.49 9.29
C PHE A 88 24.00 1.01 9.52
N HIS A 89 22.89 1.74 9.50
CA HIS A 89 22.88 3.20 9.68
C HIS A 89 23.41 3.61 11.05
N SER A 90 23.01 2.93 12.13
CA SER A 90 23.45 3.30 13.49
C SER A 90 24.94 3.08 13.70
N ILE A 91 25.49 2.00 13.19
CA ILE A 91 26.92 1.67 13.28
C ILE A 91 27.73 2.64 12.42
N PHE A 92 27.32 2.90 11.18
CA PHE A 92 28.09 3.76 10.28
C PHE A 92 27.97 5.24 10.64
N ALA A 93 26.83 5.68 11.17
CA ALA A 93 26.75 7.01 11.79
C ALA A 93 27.77 7.16 12.94
N ARG A 94 27.95 6.12 13.76
CA ARG A 94 28.97 6.13 14.84
C ARG A 94 30.40 6.18 14.28
N VAL A 95 30.69 5.46 13.21
CA VAL A 95 31.98 5.52 12.52
C VAL A 95 32.21 6.91 11.94
N LEU A 96 31.24 7.48 11.24
CA LEU A 96 31.33 8.81 10.64
C LEU A 96 31.48 9.93 11.69
N ARG A 97 30.93 9.78 12.89
CA ARG A 97 31.15 10.72 13.98
C ARG A 97 32.58 10.69 14.53
N VAL A 98 33.25 9.55 14.36
CA VAL A 98 34.67 9.43 14.80
C VAL A 98 35.62 9.92 13.71
N ASP A 99 35.46 9.50 12.48
CA ASP A 99 36.42 9.70 11.40
C ASP A 99 35.85 10.53 10.22
N GLY A 100 34.62 11.07 10.30
CA GLY A 100 34.01 11.83 9.22
C GLY A 100 34.60 13.23 8.99
N GLU A 101 35.44 13.69 9.88
CA GLU A 101 36.15 15.00 9.74
C GLU A 101 36.99 15.06 8.45
N VAL A 102 37.54 13.94 8.01
CA VAL A 102 38.32 13.88 6.76
C VAL A 102 37.44 14.09 5.51
N LEU A 103 36.13 13.82 5.62
CA LEU A 103 35.10 14.12 4.61
C LEU A 103 34.55 15.55 4.77
N GLY A 104 34.95 16.29 5.79
CA GLY A 104 34.52 17.64 6.11
C GLY A 104 33.15 17.69 6.84
N TYR A 105 32.85 16.69 7.65
CA TYR A 105 31.70 16.69 8.56
C TYR A 105 32.16 16.71 10.00
N PRO A 106 31.61 17.58 10.85
CA PRO A 106 31.94 17.62 12.27
C PRO A 106 31.37 16.39 12.99
N LYS A 107 31.87 16.10 14.20
CA LYS A 107 31.42 14.92 14.99
C LYS A 107 29.95 14.96 15.40
N ASP A 108 29.41 16.15 15.50
CA ASP A 108 28.05 16.47 15.92
C ASP A 108 27.09 16.73 14.75
N PHE A 109 27.41 16.24 13.54
CA PHE A 109 26.53 16.41 12.37
C PHE A 109 25.11 15.96 12.66
N THR A 110 24.14 16.68 12.09
CA THR A 110 22.72 16.37 12.22
C THR A 110 22.31 15.32 11.18
N ILE A 111 21.43 14.39 11.56
CA ILE A 111 20.80 13.46 10.62
C ILE A 111 19.41 13.99 10.30
N TYR A 112 19.18 14.36 9.04
CA TYR A 112 17.89 14.85 8.56
C TYR A 112 16.93 13.68 8.33
N ASP A 113 15.71 13.84 8.81
CA ASP A 113 14.61 12.93 8.49
C ASP A 113 14.00 13.23 7.11
N THR A 114 13.00 12.43 6.74
CA THR A 114 12.31 12.58 5.43
C THR A 114 11.61 13.93 5.28
N ASP A 115 11.08 14.51 6.35
CA ASP A 115 10.37 15.78 6.30
C ASP A 115 11.34 16.96 6.24
N ASP A 116 12.46 16.90 6.92
CA ASP A 116 13.58 17.84 6.79
C ASP A 116 14.11 17.86 5.36
N CYS A 117 14.35 16.67 4.78
CA CYS A 117 14.80 16.53 3.40
C CYS A 117 13.80 17.11 2.40
N LYS A 118 12.51 16.81 2.53
CA LYS A 118 11.45 17.37 1.69
C LYS A 118 11.33 18.89 1.86
N SER A 119 11.51 19.41 3.07
CA SER A 119 11.48 20.84 3.36
C SER A 119 12.63 21.56 2.64
N LEU A 120 13.84 21.01 2.74
CA LEU A 120 15.01 21.54 2.05
C LEU A 120 14.81 21.53 0.52
N LEU A 121 14.28 20.44 -0.04
CA LEU A 121 14.02 20.34 -1.48
C LEU A 121 12.95 21.33 -1.95
N ARG A 122 11.86 21.54 -1.18
CA ARG A 122 10.86 22.59 -1.50
C ARG A 122 11.50 23.99 -1.54
N SER A 123 12.42 24.28 -0.62
CA SER A 123 13.17 25.55 -0.62
C SER A 123 14.01 25.69 -1.90
N ILE A 124 14.73 24.63 -2.29
CA ILE A 124 15.56 24.63 -3.50
C ILE A 124 14.72 24.84 -4.75
N VAL A 125 13.62 24.10 -4.91
CA VAL A 125 12.70 24.21 -6.05
C VAL A 125 12.16 25.64 -6.17
N LYS A 126 11.76 26.25 -5.05
CA LYS A 126 11.25 27.63 -5.01
C LYS A 126 12.33 28.64 -5.42
N GLU A 127 13.54 28.52 -4.91
CA GLU A 127 14.64 29.43 -5.20
C GLU A 127 15.16 29.32 -6.63
N GLN A 128 15.08 28.12 -7.21
CA GLN A 128 15.40 27.90 -8.63
C GLN A 128 14.26 28.33 -9.57
N ASN A 129 13.18 28.94 -9.03
CA ASN A 129 11.97 29.33 -9.78
C ASN A 129 11.37 28.18 -10.60
N LEU A 130 11.47 26.94 -10.11
CA LEU A 130 10.89 25.77 -10.73
C LEU A 130 9.45 25.57 -10.22
N ASP A 131 8.59 25.00 -11.08
CA ASP A 131 7.23 24.67 -10.72
C ASP A 131 7.18 23.48 -9.74
N PRO A 132 6.64 23.65 -8.51
CA PRO A 132 6.55 22.56 -7.53
C PRO A 132 5.67 21.38 -7.98
N LYS A 133 4.78 21.58 -8.95
CA LYS A 133 3.96 20.51 -9.52
C LYS A 133 4.78 19.62 -10.45
N THR A 134 5.63 20.22 -11.25
CA THR A 134 6.57 19.51 -12.13
C THR A 134 7.71 18.87 -11.34
N TYR A 135 8.15 19.52 -10.26
CA TYR A 135 9.23 19.06 -9.38
C TYR A 135 8.76 18.79 -7.93
N PRO A 136 7.92 17.78 -7.69
CA PRO A 136 7.48 17.45 -6.34
C PRO A 136 8.67 16.97 -5.49
N ALA A 137 8.81 17.51 -4.27
CA ALA A 137 9.94 17.21 -3.39
C ALA A 137 10.08 15.70 -3.08
N SER A 138 8.97 14.96 -3.01
CA SER A 138 8.97 13.51 -2.79
C SER A 138 9.60 12.74 -3.95
N GLN A 139 9.29 13.11 -5.20
CA GLN A 139 9.86 12.46 -6.38
C GLN A 139 11.35 12.79 -6.54
N ILE A 140 11.72 14.06 -6.30
CA ILE A 140 13.14 14.45 -6.32
C ILE A 140 13.91 13.67 -5.25
N LEU A 141 13.38 13.60 -4.02
CA LEU A 141 14.02 12.84 -2.94
C LEU A 141 14.19 11.37 -3.31
N SER A 142 13.18 10.75 -3.90
CA SER A 142 13.26 9.35 -4.35
C SER A 142 14.35 9.14 -5.41
N ARG A 143 14.51 10.08 -6.36
CA ARG A 143 15.57 10.00 -7.38
C ARG A 143 16.96 10.18 -6.77
N ILE A 144 17.11 11.12 -5.84
CA ILE A 144 18.38 11.35 -5.10
C ILE A 144 18.73 10.12 -4.26
N SER A 145 17.76 9.56 -3.52
CA SER A 145 17.93 8.35 -2.71
C SER A 145 18.39 7.15 -3.56
N SER A 146 17.76 6.96 -4.72
CA SER A 146 18.17 5.92 -5.68
C SER A 146 19.60 6.13 -6.19
N ALA A 147 19.99 7.37 -6.50
CA ALA A 147 21.36 7.70 -6.92
C ALA A 147 22.38 7.42 -5.80
N LYS A 148 22.09 7.88 -4.57
CA LYS A 148 22.96 7.63 -3.41
C LYS A 148 23.10 6.14 -3.08
N SER A 149 21.98 5.39 -3.14
CA SER A 149 21.97 3.94 -2.92
C SER A 149 22.80 3.18 -3.97
N SER A 150 22.93 3.74 -5.19
CA SER A 150 23.79 3.24 -6.25
C SER A 150 25.19 3.84 -6.21
N LEU A 151 25.53 4.59 -5.16
CA LEU A 151 26.81 5.27 -4.96
C LEU A 151 27.17 6.28 -6.07
N MET A 152 26.17 6.90 -6.66
CA MET A 152 26.34 7.90 -7.70
C MET A 152 26.37 9.29 -7.06
N SER A 153 27.48 10.00 -7.21
CA SER A 153 27.64 11.39 -6.76
C SER A 153 26.81 12.35 -7.64
N PRO A 154 26.55 13.59 -7.16
CA PRO A 154 25.90 14.60 -8.01
C PRO A 154 26.62 14.87 -9.34
N GLU A 155 27.96 14.84 -9.33
CA GLU A 155 28.79 15.05 -10.49
C GLU A 155 28.63 13.90 -11.51
N GLU A 156 28.68 12.65 -11.04
CA GLU A 156 28.45 11.45 -11.86
C GLU A 156 27.03 11.42 -12.41
N TYR A 157 26.02 11.83 -11.62
CA TYR A 157 24.64 11.94 -12.06
C TYR A 157 24.50 12.93 -13.22
N LEU A 158 25.11 14.11 -13.10
CA LEU A 158 25.13 15.13 -14.16
C LEU A 158 25.86 14.68 -15.43
N GLN A 159 26.84 13.80 -15.31
CA GLN A 159 27.57 13.25 -16.47
C GLN A 159 26.88 12.05 -17.11
N ASN A 160 25.95 11.40 -16.42
CA ASN A 160 25.26 10.21 -16.93
C ASN A 160 24.20 10.57 -17.97
N ILE A 161 24.52 10.25 -19.24
CA ILE A 161 23.67 10.60 -20.39
C ILE A 161 22.32 9.90 -20.33
N GLU A 162 22.27 8.63 -19.90
CA GLU A 162 21.05 7.84 -19.85
C GLU A 162 20.07 8.38 -18.79
N ILE A 163 20.58 8.68 -17.60
CA ILE A 163 19.76 9.24 -16.52
C ILE A 163 19.21 10.61 -16.89
N ARG A 164 20.05 11.46 -17.49
CA ARG A 164 19.60 12.77 -17.97
C ARG A 164 18.55 12.67 -19.07
N ALA A 165 18.70 11.68 -19.98
CA ALA A 165 17.69 11.42 -21.00
C ALA A 165 16.36 10.95 -20.39
N GLN A 166 16.41 10.08 -19.34
CA GLN A 166 15.22 9.67 -18.59
C GLN A 166 14.55 10.83 -17.87
N ASP A 167 15.34 11.70 -17.21
CA ASP A 167 14.81 12.87 -16.51
C ASP A 167 14.20 13.88 -17.51
N ALA A 168 14.82 14.07 -18.67
CA ALA A 168 14.29 14.90 -19.73
C ALA A 168 12.97 14.34 -20.30
N ALA A 169 12.90 13.02 -20.54
CA ALA A 169 11.70 12.32 -20.99
C ALA A 169 10.56 12.43 -19.94
N ALA A 170 10.90 12.42 -18.65
CA ALA A 170 9.99 12.67 -17.54
C ALA A 170 9.64 14.16 -17.33
N LYS A 171 10.11 15.06 -18.22
CA LYS A 171 9.96 16.53 -18.14
C LYS A 171 10.58 17.15 -16.88
N LYS A 172 11.64 16.53 -16.34
CA LYS A 172 12.32 16.96 -15.10
C LYS A 172 13.85 17.05 -15.29
N PRO A 173 14.36 17.77 -16.30
CA PRO A 173 15.79 17.80 -16.62
C PRO A 173 16.67 18.41 -15.51
N MET A 174 16.11 19.16 -14.55
CA MET A 174 16.86 19.84 -13.51
C MET A 174 17.15 19.00 -12.26
N ILE A 175 16.80 17.70 -12.25
CA ILE A 175 17.02 16.85 -11.06
C ILE A 175 18.50 16.80 -10.66
N GLY A 176 19.40 16.68 -11.63
CA GLY A 176 20.83 16.61 -11.35
C GLY A 176 21.37 17.88 -10.68
N GLU A 177 20.95 19.05 -11.17
CA GLU A 177 21.30 20.36 -10.58
C GLU A 177 20.70 20.51 -9.17
N ILE A 178 19.44 20.09 -8.99
CA ILE A 178 18.81 20.10 -7.67
C ILE A 178 19.57 19.17 -6.71
N TYR A 179 19.99 17.99 -7.17
CA TYR A 179 20.79 17.07 -6.36
C TYR A 179 22.13 17.72 -5.94
N ALA A 180 22.84 18.39 -6.84
CA ALA A 180 24.09 19.08 -6.51
C ALA A 180 23.88 20.19 -5.47
N ILE A 181 22.81 21.00 -5.62
CA ILE A 181 22.46 22.05 -4.66
C ILE A 181 22.06 21.44 -3.30
N TYR A 182 21.26 20.37 -3.31
CA TYR A 182 20.80 19.66 -2.12
C TYR A 182 21.98 19.16 -1.31
N ASN A 183 22.91 18.44 -1.94
CA ASN A 183 24.09 17.88 -1.29
C ASN A 183 24.99 18.97 -0.72
N LYS A 184 25.20 20.08 -1.48
CA LYS A 184 25.95 21.23 -1.02
C LYS A 184 25.33 21.91 0.21
N ARG A 185 24.00 21.97 0.29
CA ARG A 185 23.30 22.55 1.44
C ARG A 185 23.36 21.66 2.66
N LEU A 186 23.15 20.35 2.50
CA LEU A 186 23.37 19.40 3.59
C LEU A 186 24.76 19.57 4.19
N LYS A 187 25.78 19.59 3.36
CA LYS A 187 27.17 19.75 3.80
C LYS A 187 27.41 21.08 4.52
N ARG A 188 26.86 22.21 4.02
CA ARG A 188 26.94 23.51 4.69
C ARG A 188 26.21 23.55 6.03
N SER A 189 25.14 22.79 6.17
CA SER A 189 24.39 22.66 7.42
C SER A 189 24.99 21.63 8.37
N SER A 190 26.15 21.07 8.05
CA SER A 190 26.75 19.96 8.81
C SER A 190 25.73 18.85 9.04
N ALA A 191 24.98 18.50 7.98
CA ALA A 191 23.91 17.52 8.04
C ALA A 191 24.11 16.42 7.00
N MET A 192 23.63 15.25 7.30
CA MET A 192 23.50 14.08 6.41
C MET A 192 22.06 13.61 6.40
N ASP A 193 21.54 13.16 5.26
CA ASP A 193 20.33 12.34 5.25
C ASP A 193 20.67 10.86 5.53
N PHE A 194 19.65 10.01 5.61
CA PHE A 194 19.87 8.58 5.88
C PHE A 194 20.71 7.89 4.80
N ASP A 195 20.54 8.24 3.53
CA ASP A 195 21.31 7.67 2.43
C ASP A 195 22.78 8.13 2.46
N ASP A 196 23.02 9.36 2.92
CA ASP A 196 24.39 9.90 3.11
C ASP A 196 25.22 9.09 4.10
N LEU A 197 24.60 8.47 5.10
CA LEU A 197 25.34 7.64 6.06
C LEU A 197 26.02 6.46 5.38
N LEU A 198 25.34 5.83 4.42
CA LEU A 198 25.89 4.72 3.64
C LEU A 198 26.81 5.22 2.53
N PHE A 199 26.43 6.30 1.86
CA PHE A 199 27.21 6.91 0.78
C PHE A 199 28.56 7.39 1.29
N ASN A 200 28.58 8.22 2.34
CA ASN A 200 29.79 8.77 2.93
C ASN A 200 30.65 7.69 3.59
N MET A 201 30.06 6.63 4.17
CA MET A 201 30.82 5.50 4.66
C MET A 201 31.58 4.79 3.54
N ASN A 202 30.96 4.62 2.37
CA ASN A 202 31.64 4.06 1.19
C ASN A 202 32.77 4.95 0.71
N LEU A 203 32.58 6.29 0.69
CA LEU A 203 33.63 7.25 0.35
C LEU A 203 34.78 7.18 1.36
N LEU A 204 34.48 7.16 2.65
CA LEU A 204 35.46 7.06 3.72
C LEU A 204 36.37 5.84 3.54
N LEU A 205 35.76 4.67 3.29
CA LEU A 205 36.52 3.43 3.10
C LEU A 205 37.18 3.32 1.71
N ARG A 206 36.78 4.13 0.73
CA ARG A 206 37.39 4.15 -0.60
C ARG A 206 38.61 5.06 -0.66
N ASP A 207 38.47 6.26 -0.12
CA ASP A 207 39.40 7.36 -0.35
C ASP A 207 40.45 7.51 0.78
N PHE A 208 40.23 6.81 1.93
CA PHE A 208 41.13 6.84 3.08
C PHE A 208 41.55 5.44 3.51
N PRO A 209 42.61 4.89 2.89
CA PRO A 209 43.09 3.52 3.16
C PRO A 209 43.49 3.27 4.62
N ASP A 210 44.03 4.28 5.30
CA ASP A 210 44.45 4.18 6.72
C ASP A 210 43.21 3.98 7.63
N ILE A 211 42.10 4.65 7.31
CA ILE A 211 40.86 4.48 8.05
C ILE A 211 40.24 3.10 7.72
N LEU A 212 40.27 2.67 6.47
CA LEU A 212 39.87 1.30 6.10
C LEU A 212 40.68 0.28 6.90
N ALA A 213 42.00 0.37 6.91
CA ALA A 213 42.88 -0.53 7.66
C ALA A 213 42.60 -0.53 9.17
N LYS A 214 42.33 0.65 9.75
CA LYS A 214 41.93 0.81 11.16
C LYS A 214 40.66 -0.03 11.47
N TYR A 215 39.60 0.05 10.62
CA TYR A 215 38.37 -0.66 10.87
C TYR A 215 38.45 -2.15 10.47
N GLN A 216 39.23 -2.52 9.47
CA GLN A 216 39.55 -3.90 9.17
C GLN A 216 40.30 -4.57 10.36
N TRP A 217 41.30 -3.92 10.92
CA TRP A 217 42.01 -4.43 12.11
C TRP A 217 41.09 -4.56 13.31
N ARG A 218 40.15 -3.61 13.47
CA ARG A 218 39.18 -3.61 14.56
C ARG A 218 38.13 -4.72 14.38
N PHE A 219 37.52 -4.86 13.22
CA PHE A 219 36.42 -5.79 12.94
C PHE A 219 36.94 -7.05 12.27
N LYS A 220 37.50 -7.94 13.09
CA LYS A 220 38.05 -9.21 12.60
C LYS A 220 36.94 -10.20 12.24
N TYR A 221 35.78 -10.12 12.89
CA TYR A 221 34.62 -10.97 12.67
C TYR A 221 33.41 -10.09 12.34
N ILE A 222 32.85 -10.32 11.16
CA ILE A 222 31.71 -9.54 10.67
C ILE A 222 30.53 -10.49 10.47
N LEU A 223 29.40 -10.21 11.14
CA LEU A 223 28.18 -10.98 11.06
C LEU A 223 27.07 -10.09 10.53
N VAL A 224 26.33 -10.58 9.52
CA VAL A 224 25.24 -9.82 8.89
C VAL A 224 23.97 -10.65 8.88
N ASP A 225 22.94 -10.20 9.56
CA ASP A 225 21.61 -10.78 9.54
C ASP A 225 20.80 -10.21 8.38
N GLU A 226 19.82 -10.98 7.87
CA GLU A 226 18.94 -10.60 6.76
C GLU A 226 19.72 -10.12 5.51
N TYR A 227 20.81 -10.80 5.17
CA TYR A 227 21.73 -10.36 4.11
C TYR A 227 21.08 -10.19 2.73
N GLN A 228 19.98 -10.91 2.45
CA GLN A 228 19.21 -10.80 1.21
C GLN A 228 18.52 -9.42 1.05
N ASP A 229 18.40 -8.63 2.12
CA ASP A 229 17.78 -7.29 2.09
C ASP A 229 18.80 -6.16 1.95
N THR A 230 20.08 -6.47 1.83
CA THR A 230 21.13 -5.47 1.67
C THR A 230 21.06 -4.78 0.32
N ASN A 231 21.26 -3.45 0.31
CA ASN A 231 21.46 -2.70 -0.91
C ASN A 231 22.94 -2.73 -1.35
N TYR A 232 23.23 -2.19 -2.54
CA TYR A 232 24.57 -2.19 -3.11
C TYR A 232 25.60 -1.45 -2.22
N ALA A 233 25.22 -0.32 -1.63
CA ALA A 233 26.11 0.44 -0.75
C ALA A 233 26.47 -0.34 0.52
N GLN A 234 25.51 -1.02 1.15
CA GLN A 234 25.72 -1.88 2.32
C GLN A 234 26.62 -3.07 2.01
N TYR A 235 26.32 -3.73 0.87
CA TYR A 235 27.15 -4.84 0.38
C TYR A 235 28.60 -4.44 0.21
N LEU A 236 28.91 -3.31 -0.45
CA LEU A 236 30.28 -2.87 -0.67
C LEU A 236 31.01 -2.51 0.64
N ILE A 237 30.34 -1.89 1.60
CA ILE A 237 30.93 -1.59 2.91
C ILE A 237 31.36 -2.89 3.59
N VAL A 238 30.45 -3.87 3.67
CA VAL A 238 30.72 -5.17 4.30
C VAL A 238 31.88 -5.87 3.60
N LYS A 239 31.88 -5.91 2.27
CA LYS A 239 32.94 -6.52 1.46
C LYS A 239 34.31 -5.91 1.71
N LYS A 240 34.38 -4.56 1.76
CA LYS A 240 35.64 -3.83 2.06
C LYS A 240 36.14 -4.12 3.48
N LEU A 241 35.25 -4.08 4.48
CA LEU A 241 35.62 -4.34 5.87
C LEU A 241 36.09 -5.80 6.06
N ALA A 242 35.44 -6.76 5.42
CA ALA A 242 35.79 -8.18 5.53
C ALA A 242 37.10 -8.56 4.79
N ALA A 243 37.59 -7.75 3.88
CA ALA A 243 38.66 -8.13 2.93
C ALA A 243 39.98 -8.57 3.60
N ALA A 244 40.30 -8.05 4.79
CA ALA A 244 41.55 -8.34 5.46
C ALA A 244 41.59 -9.74 6.13
N TYR A 245 40.52 -10.13 6.80
CA TYR A 245 40.47 -11.37 7.58
C TYR A 245 39.53 -12.42 6.95
N GLN A 246 38.60 -12.02 6.12
CA GLN A 246 37.58 -12.85 5.50
C GLN A 246 36.68 -13.67 6.48
N ASN A 247 36.73 -13.34 7.79
CA ASN A 247 35.82 -13.94 8.76
C ASN A 247 34.45 -13.25 8.70
N ILE A 248 33.76 -13.48 7.59
CA ILE A 248 32.41 -12.95 7.36
C ILE A 248 31.40 -14.06 7.47
N CYS A 249 30.35 -13.85 8.28
CA CYS A 249 29.22 -14.73 8.41
C CYS A 249 27.96 -13.97 7.92
N VAL A 250 27.34 -14.41 6.84
CA VAL A 250 26.09 -13.88 6.37
C VAL A 250 24.96 -14.86 6.64
N VAL A 251 23.85 -14.36 7.17
CA VAL A 251 22.65 -15.15 7.42
C VAL A 251 21.52 -14.55 6.61
N GLY A 252 20.79 -15.39 5.89
CA GLY A 252 19.70 -14.90 5.09
C GLY A 252 18.77 -15.98 4.56
N ASP A 253 17.68 -15.49 3.98
CA ASP A 253 16.67 -16.28 3.29
C ASP A 253 16.28 -15.56 2.01
N ASP A 254 16.76 -16.01 0.86
CA ASP A 254 16.42 -15.46 -0.44
C ASP A 254 14.91 -15.46 -0.70
N ALA A 255 14.18 -16.46 -0.15
CA ALA A 255 12.72 -16.51 -0.21
C ALA A 255 12.01 -15.39 0.59
N GLN A 256 12.72 -14.66 1.43
CA GLN A 256 12.22 -13.52 2.19
C GLN A 256 12.78 -12.16 1.71
N SER A 257 13.40 -12.10 0.52
CA SER A 257 13.84 -10.85 -0.08
C SER A 257 12.64 -10.08 -0.67
N ILE A 258 12.18 -9.05 0.05
CA ILE A 258 10.95 -8.30 -0.27
C ILE A 258 11.13 -6.77 -0.19
N TYR A 259 12.36 -6.26 -0.24
CA TYR A 259 12.66 -4.83 -0.13
C TYR A 259 13.38 -4.26 -1.37
N ALA A 260 13.19 -4.85 -2.56
CA ALA A 260 13.78 -4.31 -3.78
C ALA A 260 13.31 -2.88 -4.07
N PHE A 261 12.06 -2.53 -3.71
CA PHE A 261 11.54 -1.17 -3.80
C PHE A 261 12.30 -0.14 -2.92
N ARG A 262 13.13 -0.60 -1.96
CA ARG A 262 14.05 0.19 -1.14
C ARG A 262 15.51 0.02 -1.57
N GLY A 263 15.76 -0.54 -2.74
CA GLY A 263 17.10 -0.76 -3.28
C GLY A 263 17.80 -2.03 -2.80
N ALA A 264 17.11 -2.93 -2.07
CA ALA A 264 17.66 -4.25 -1.76
C ALA A 264 17.94 -5.03 -3.05
N ASN A 265 19.02 -5.80 -3.05
CA ASN A 265 19.43 -6.58 -4.20
C ASN A 265 19.70 -8.03 -3.81
N ILE A 266 18.78 -8.92 -4.20
CA ILE A 266 18.90 -10.36 -3.93
C ILE A 266 20.19 -10.95 -4.50
N GLN A 267 20.76 -10.34 -5.55
CA GLN A 267 22.02 -10.79 -6.15
C GLN A 267 23.18 -10.74 -5.14
N ASN A 268 23.10 -9.93 -4.10
CA ASN A 268 24.14 -9.87 -3.07
C ASN A 268 24.30 -11.21 -2.35
N ILE A 269 23.20 -11.90 -2.03
CA ILE A 269 23.28 -13.25 -1.42
C ILE A 269 23.55 -14.33 -2.45
N LEU A 270 22.98 -14.24 -3.65
CA LEU A 270 23.17 -15.22 -4.70
C LEU A 270 24.63 -15.24 -5.22
N ASN A 271 25.29 -14.09 -5.25
CA ASN A 271 26.67 -13.93 -5.73
C ASN A 271 27.74 -14.11 -4.63
N PHE A 272 27.34 -14.40 -3.38
CA PHE A 272 28.31 -14.57 -2.28
C PHE A 272 29.41 -15.56 -2.61
N LYS A 273 29.08 -16.66 -3.32
CA LYS A 273 30.03 -17.66 -3.81
C LYS A 273 31.11 -17.07 -4.73
N SER A 274 30.77 -16.09 -5.54
CA SER A 274 31.72 -15.43 -6.45
C SER A 274 32.67 -14.52 -5.68
N ASP A 275 32.21 -13.92 -4.60
CA ASP A 275 33.01 -13.03 -3.76
C ASP A 275 33.96 -13.77 -2.83
N TYR A 276 33.54 -14.93 -2.34
CA TYR A 276 34.25 -15.78 -1.38
C TYR A 276 34.30 -17.22 -1.86
N PRO A 277 35.20 -17.59 -2.79
CA PRO A 277 35.23 -18.95 -3.36
C PRO A 277 35.44 -20.09 -2.37
N THR A 278 36.04 -19.79 -1.22
CA THR A 278 36.34 -20.76 -0.15
C THR A 278 35.30 -20.81 0.97
N PHE A 279 34.13 -20.22 0.73
CA PHE A 279 33.10 -20.14 1.76
C PHE A 279 32.49 -21.50 2.10
N GLU A 280 32.10 -21.64 3.35
CA GLU A 280 31.28 -22.76 3.78
C GLU A 280 29.80 -22.40 3.82
N THR A 281 28.92 -23.36 3.59
CA THR A 281 27.47 -23.15 3.58
C THR A 281 26.81 -24.11 4.57
N PHE A 282 26.00 -23.59 5.46
CA PHE A 282 25.08 -24.33 6.31
C PHE A 282 23.65 -24.02 5.96
N LYS A 283 22.82 -25.06 5.81
CA LYS A 283 21.40 -24.92 5.56
C LYS A 283 20.61 -25.21 6.82
N LEU A 284 19.78 -24.25 7.25
CA LEU A 284 18.84 -24.43 8.36
C LEU A 284 17.46 -24.69 7.78
N GLU A 285 17.11 -25.93 7.58
CA GLU A 285 15.88 -26.36 6.90
C GLU A 285 14.75 -26.77 7.86
N GLN A 286 15.08 -27.02 9.13
CA GLN A 286 14.08 -27.36 10.15
C GLN A 286 13.36 -26.10 10.65
N ASN A 287 12.04 -26.03 10.43
CA ASN A 287 11.17 -24.99 10.94
C ASN A 287 10.61 -25.40 12.32
N TYR A 288 10.71 -24.47 13.27
CA TYR A 288 10.23 -24.62 14.66
C TYR A 288 8.96 -23.83 14.94
N ARG A 289 8.50 -23.04 13.99
CA ARG A 289 7.39 -22.10 14.17
C ARG A 289 6.06 -22.70 13.78
N SER A 290 5.94 -23.16 12.54
CA SER A 290 4.68 -23.45 11.88
C SER A 290 4.34 -24.92 11.85
N THR A 291 3.06 -25.26 11.70
CA THR A 291 2.56 -26.62 11.47
C THR A 291 2.97 -27.14 10.09
N LYS A 292 2.91 -28.48 9.88
CA LYS A 292 3.32 -29.12 8.62
C LYS A 292 2.53 -28.63 7.43
N ASN A 293 1.23 -28.44 7.56
CA ASN A 293 0.38 -27.96 6.46
C ASN A 293 0.76 -26.53 6.00
N ILE A 294 1.07 -25.65 6.95
CA ILE A 294 1.51 -24.28 6.65
C ILE A 294 2.87 -24.30 5.94
N VAL A 295 3.84 -25.09 6.46
CA VAL A 295 5.17 -25.20 5.87
C VAL A 295 5.09 -25.77 4.45
N ALA A 296 4.32 -26.82 4.24
CA ALA A 296 4.16 -27.45 2.94
C ALA A 296 3.46 -26.56 1.93
N GLY A 297 2.40 -25.85 2.36
CA GLY A 297 1.74 -24.82 1.54
C GLY A 297 2.69 -23.70 1.14
N ALA A 298 3.52 -23.20 2.06
CA ALA A 298 4.53 -22.19 1.77
C ALA A 298 5.59 -22.69 0.76
N ASN A 299 6.06 -23.93 0.93
CA ASN A 299 7.01 -24.56 0.01
C ASN A 299 6.42 -24.70 -1.41
N SER A 300 5.15 -25.08 -1.54
CA SER A 300 4.49 -25.23 -2.86
C SER A 300 4.46 -23.90 -3.62
N VAL A 301 4.23 -22.78 -2.93
CA VAL A 301 4.25 -21.44 -3.51
C VAL A 301 5.65 -21.03 -3.92
N ILE A 302 6.61 -21.07 -2.98
CA ILE A 302 7.95 -20.51 -3.24
C ILE A 302 8.74 -21.32 -4.28
N SER A 303 8.45 -22.62 -4.42
CA SER A 303 9.07 -23.48 -5.44
C SER A 303 8.86 -23.03 -6.88
N LYS A 304 7.89 -22.15 -7.14
CA LYS A 304 7.62 -21.56 -8.46
C LYS A 304 8.61 -20.47 -8.87
N ASN A 305 9.37 -19.92 -7.91
CA ASN A 305 10.45 -18.99 -8.22
C ASN A 305 11.64 -19.76 -8.80
N ARG A 306 12.30 -19.18 -9.82
CA ARG A 306 13.47 -19.80 -10.46
C ARG A 306 14.78 -19.35 -9.84
N GLU A 307 14.87 -18.03 -9.54
CA GLU A 307 16.07 -17.46 -8.91
C GLU A 307 15.99 -17.65 -7.39
N GLN A 308 16.46 -18.81 -6.93
CA GLN A 308 16.46 -19.15 -5.51
C GLN A 308 17.61 -20.13 -5.17
N ILE A 309 18.00 -20.12 -3.90
CA ILE A 309 18.91 -21.11 -3.34
C ILE A 309 18.07 -22.30 -2.91
N HIS A 310 18.34 -23.45 -3.52
CA HIS A 310 17.57 -24.68 -3.24
C HIS A 310 17.67 -25.06 -1.76
N LYS A 311 16.51 -25.12 -1.11
CA LYS A 311 16.31 -25.58 0.27
C LYS A 311 14.93 -26.21 0.40
N GLU A 312 14.79 -27.19 1.28
CA GLU A 312 13.52 -27.84 1.56
C GLU A 312 13.19 -27.64 3.04
N ILE A 313 12.25 -26.77 3.32
CA ILE A 313 11.85 -26.47 4.69
C ILE A 313 10.89 -27.55 5.18
N TRP A 314 11.23 -28.15 6.31
CA TRP A 314 10.44 -29.20 6.96
C TRP A 314 10.25 -28.91 8.46
N THR A 315 9.28 -29.57 9.11
CA THR A 315 9.04 -29.40 10.54
C THR A 315 8.62 -30.71 11.21
N GLU A 316 9.00 -30.87 12.48
CA GLU A 316 8.53 -31.93 13.37
C GLU A 316 7.23 -31.58 14.08
N ASN A 317 6.77 -30.31 13.98
CA ASN A 317 5.50 -29.89 14.57
C ASN A 317 4.34 -30.77 14.05
N SER A 318 3.21 -30.74 14.74
CA SER A 318 1.98 -31.43 14.33
C SER A 318 1.56 -31.03 12.90
N ALA A 319 0.74 -31.88 12.27
CA ALA A 319 0.18 -31.56 10.95
C ALA A 319 -0.58 -30.22 10.96
N GLY A 320 -1.26 -29.92 12.06
CA GLY A 320 -2.13 -28.75 12.18
C GLY A 320 -3.37 -28.85 11.30
N GLU A 321 -4.15 -27.80 11.30
CA GLU A 321 -5.28 -27.66 10.38
C GLU A 321 -4.78 -27.35 8.97
N LYS A 322 -5.62 -27.63 7.97
CA LYS A 322 -5.38 -27.16 6.61
C LYS A 322 -5.50 -25.65 6.55
N ILE A 323 -4.92 -25.05 5.53
CA ILE A 323 -5.04 -23.60 5.28
C ILE A 323 -6.48 -23.31 4.89
N HIS A 324 -7.15 -22.47 5.69
CA HIS A 324 -8.54 -22.10 5.43
C HIS A 324 -8.61 -21.13 4.26
N LEU A 325 -9.38 -21.48 3.23
CA LEU A 325 -9.63 -20.60 2.08
C LEU A 325 -11.08 -20.21 2.03
N SER A 326 -11.33 -18.91 1.99
CA SER A 326 -12.69 -18.35 1.97
C SER A 326 -12.88 -17.39 0.80
N LYS A 327 -14.01 -17.56 0.12
CA LYS A 327 -14.50 -16.66 -0.91
C LYS A 327 -15.61 -15.79 -0.32
N CYS A 328 -15.58 -14.51 -0.57
CA CYS A 328 -16.57 -13.54 -0.11
C CYS A 328 -17.18 -12.81 -1.29
N ASP A 329 -18.45 -12.42 -1.19
CA ASP A 329 -19.11 -11.68 -2.26
C ASP A 329 -18.55 -10.26 -2.41
N THR A 330 -18.21 -9.62 -1.27
CA THR A 330 -17.70 -8.26 -1.25
C THR A 330 -16.58 -8.11 -0.20
N ASP A 331 -15.79 -7.04 -0.31
CA ASP A 331 -14.77 -6.66 0.69
C ASP A 331 -15.37 -6.40 2.09
N LYS A 332 -16.61 -5.92 2.16
CA LYS A 332 -17.34 -5.77 3.43
C LYS A 332 -17.69 -7.14 4.04
N ALA A 333 -18.14 -8.08 3.21
CA ALA A 333 -18.39 -9.44 3.65
C ALA A 333 -17.11 -10.14 4.10
N GLU A 334 -15.98 -9.89 3.42
CA GLU A 334 -14.65 -10.35 3.82
C GLU A 334 -14.29 -9.84 5.21
N GLY A 335 -14.44 -8.53 5.46
CA GLY A 335 -14.18 -7.95 6.78
C GLY A 335 -15.02 -8.59 7.90
N LEU A 336 -16.31 -8.77 7.66
CA LEU A 336 -17.22 -9.42 8.63
C LEU A 336 -16.86 -10.87 8.89
N LEU A 337 -16.50 -11.63 7.83
CA LEU A 337 -16.03 -13.00 7.96
C LEU A 337 -14.79 -13.08 8.85
N VAL A 338 -13.78 -12.26 8.56
CA VAL A 338 -12.53 -12.21 9.34
C VAL A 338 -12.82 -11.88 10.80
N ALA A 339 -13.62 -10.87 11.07
CA ALA A 339 -13.95 -10.47 12.44
C ALA A 339 -14.71 -11.58 13.21
N ARG A 340 -15.64 -12.29 12.55
CA ARG A 340 -16.34 -13.45 13.13
C ARG A 340 -15.40 -14.61 13.40
N GLN A 341 -14.56 -14.98 12.42
CA GLN A 341 -13.58 -16.05 12.59
C GLN A 341 -12.59 -15.76 13.73
N ILE A 342 -12.16 -14.50 13.88
CA ILE A 342 -11.35 -14.08 15.05
C ILE A 342 -12.14 -14.31 16.35
N PHE A 343 -13.38 -13.85 16.39
CA PHE A 343 -14.24 -14.02 17.58
C PHE A 343 -14.45 -15.49 17.93
N ASP A 344 -14.86 -16.30 16.95
CA ASP A 344 -15.15 -17.72 17.14
C ASP A 344 -13.90 -18.51 17.56
N THR A 345 -12.77 -18.32 16.86
CA THR A 345 -11.50 -18.98 17.16
C THR A 345 -11.00 -18.59 18.55
N LYS A 346 -11.10 -17.31 18.90
CA LYS A 346 -10.74 -16.80 20.22
C LYS A 346 -11.54 -17.48 21.32
N MET A 347 -12.86 -17.61 21.15
CA MET A 347 -13.74 -18.23 22.15
C MET A 347 -13.53 -19.74 22.26
N ASN A 348 -13.38 -20.42 21.13
CA ASN A 348 -13.23 -21.89 21.10
C ASN A 348 -11.87 -22.36 21.62
N GLU A 349 -10.81 -21.60 21.37
CA GLU A 349 -9.42 -21.99 21.73
C GLU A 349 -8.85 -21.20 22.90
N HIS A 350 -9.64 -20.34 23.54
CA HIS A 350 -9.23 -19.48 24.66
C HIS A 350 -8.01 -18.60 24.35
N LEU A 351 -7.92 -18.09 23.12
CA LEU A 351 -6.83 -17.23 22.66
C LEU A 351 -7.04 -15.76 23.10
N GLN A 352 -5.93 -15.00 23.09
CA GLN A 352 -5.97 -13.55 23.33
C GLN A 352 -6.12 -12.81 21.98
N ASN A 353 -6.55 -11.55 22.02
CA ASN A 353 -6.60 -10.74 20.78
C ASN A 353 -5.21 -10.55 20.16
N SER A 354 -4.16 -10.50 20.96
CA SER A 354 -2.76 -10.40 20.51
C SER A 354 -2.27 -11.61 19.73
N ASP A 355 -2.98 -12.75 19.80
CA ASP A 355 -2.63 -13.97 19.07
C ASP A 355 -3.05 -13.92 17.60
N PHE A 356 -3.79 -12.88 17.21
CA PHE A 356 -4.32 -12.71 15.86
C PHE A 356 -3.65 -11.57 15.11
N ALA A 357 -3.31 -11.82 13.84
CA ALA A 357 -2.88 -10.79 12.91
C ALA A 357 -3.68 -10.84 11.62
N VAL A 358 -4.07 -9.68 11.10
CA VAL A 358 -4.67 -9.52 9.78
C VAL A 358 -3.67 -8.79 8.89
N LEU A 359 -3.23 -9.49 7.84
CA LEU A 359 -2.21 -9.03 6.91
C LEU A 359 -2.85 -8.64 5.58
N TYR A 360 -2.49 -7.50 5.07
CA TYR A 360 -2.97 -6.99 3.79
C TYR A 360 -1.83 -6.43 2.94
N ARG A 361 -2.05 -6.33 1.63
CA ARG A 361 -1.04 -5.83 0.68
C ARG A 361 -0.86 -4.32 0.78
N THR A 362 -1.95 -3.58 0.98
CA THR A 362 -1.95 -2.12 1.07
C THR A 362 -2.80 -1.63 2.26
N ASN A 363 -2.43 -0.48 2.82
CA ASN A 363 -3.13 0.09 3.98
C ASN A 363 -4.60 0.46 3.69
N ASN A 364 -5.00 0.61 2.43
CA ASN A 364 -6.38 0.95 2.09
C ASN A 364 -7.37 -0.18 2.42
N GLN A 365 -6.88 -1.43 2.46
CA GLN A 365 -7.69 -2.60 2.80
C GLN A 365 -8.09 -2.63 4.28
N SER A 366 -7.43 -1.83 5.15
CA SER A 366 -7.70 -1.88 6.60
C SER A 366 -9.12 -1.45 6.96
N ARG A 367 -9.76 -0.56 6.19
CA ARG A 367 -11.06 0.03 6.54
C ARG A 367 -12.16 -1.02 6.77
N SER A 368 -12.41 -1.89 5.82
CA SER A 368 -13.45 -2.93 5.94
C SER A 368 -13.22 -3.85 7.14
N ILE A 369 -11.94 -4.14 7.44
CA ILE A 369 -11.54 -4.93 8.59
C ILE A 369 -11.74 -4.15 9.90
N GLU A 370 -11.33 -2.88 9.94
CA GLU A 370 -11.51 -2.00 11.11
C GLU A 370 -12.99 -1.86 11.46
N ASP A 371 -13.84 -1.57 10.46
CA ASP A 371 -15.28 -1.43 10.65
C ASP A 371 -15.91 -2.71 11.18
N ALA A 372 -15.51 -3.88 10.67
CA ALA A 372 -16.02 -5.16 11.13
C ALA A 372 -15.57 -5.53 12.55
N LEU A 373 -14.30 -5.28 12.90
CA LEU A 373 -13.78 -5.52 14.24
C LEU A 373 -14.49 -4.64 15.28
N ARG A 374 -14.80 -3.38 14.93
CA ARG A 374 -15.56 -2.47 15.80
C ARG A 374 -16.99 -2.94 16.00
N GLN A 375 -17.69 -3.39 14.96
CA GLN A 375 -19.05 -3.93 15.09
C GLN A 375 -19.13 -5.07 16.11
N LEU A 376 -18.05 -5.86 16.23
CA LEU A 376 -17.96 -6.96 17.19
C LEU A 376 -17.22 -6.57 18.50
N ASN A 377 -16.92 -5.29 18.72
CA ASN A 377 -16.16 -4.79 19.88
C ASN A 377 -14.82 -5.52 20.09
N ILE A 378 -14.12 -5.87 19.03
CA ILE A 378 -12.80 -6.50 19.07
C ILE A 378 -11.73 -5.40 19.01
N PRO A 379 -10.92 -5.21 20.07
CA PRO A 379 -9.87 -4.21 20.07
C PRO A 379 -8.75 -4.60 19.09
N TYR A 380 -8.28 -3.63 18.31
CA TYR A 380 -7.21 -3.81 17.32
C TYR A 380 -6.17 -2.70 17.39
N ARG A 381 -5.01 -2.95 16.79
CA ARG A 381 -3.93 -1.97 16.60
C ARG A 381 -3.35 -2.06 15.20
N ILE A 382 -3.19 -0.91 14.52
CA ILE A 382 -2.56 -0.83 13.21
C ILE A 382 -1.07 -0.57 13.40
N TYR A 383 -0.25 -1.45 12.80
CA TYR A 383 1.20 -1.32 12.80
C TYR A 383 1.70 -0.72 11.48
N GLY A 384 2.54 0.30 11.58
CA GLY A 384 3.13 0.95 10.40
C GLY A 384 2.17 1.86 9.63
N GLY A 385 1.04 2.22 10.23
CA GLY A 385 0.05 3.13 9.65
C GLY A 385 -0.74 3.87 10.72
N GLN A 386 -1.41 4.95 10.32
CA GLN A 386 -2.45 5.59 11.12
C GLN A 386 -3.79 4.90 10.83
N SER A 387 -4.70 4.86 11.81
CA SER A 387 -6.09 4.48 11.58
C SER A 387 -6.64 5.22 10.36
N PHE A 388 -7.51 4.58 9.60
CA PHE A 388 -8.06 5.15 8.37
C PHE A 388 -8.61 6.56 8.58
N TYR A 389 -9.43 6.75 9.62
CA TYR A 389 -10.05 8.04 9.92
C TYR A 389 -9.07 9.07 10.54
N GLN A 390 -7.87 8.65 10.93
CA GLN A 390 -6.84 9.55 11.46
C GLN A 390 -5.85 10.03 10.41
N ARG A 391 -5.89 9.48 9.19
CA ARG A 391 -5.04 9.95 8.09
C ARG A 391 -5.31 11.41 7.78
N LYS A 392 -4.25 12.14 7.44
CA LYS A 392 -4.30 13.59 7.24
C LYS A 392 -5.35 14.00 6.20
N GLU A 393 -5.31 13.38 5.02
CA GLU A 393 -6.22 13.64 3.91
C GLU A 393 -7.67 13.33 4.26
N ILE A 394 -7.91 12.28 5.05
CA ILE A 394 -9.24 11.92 5.54
C ILE A 394 -9.72 12.97 6.55
N LYS A 395 -8.88 13.34 7.51
CA LYS A 395 -9.21 14.42 8.48
C LYS A 395 -9.48 15.76 7.79
N ASP A 396 -8.77 16.05 6.70
CA ASP A 396 -8.97 17.29 5.94
C ASP A 396 -10.35 17.30 5.26
N VAL A 397 -10.79 16.19 4.67
CA VAL A 397 -12.12 16.05 4.07
C VAL A 397 -13.21 16.02 5.15
N LEU A 398 -13.01 15.24 6.22
CA LEU A 398 -13.94 15.20 7.35
C LEU A 398 -14.11 16.58 8.02
N ALA A 399 -13.07 17.41 8.04
CA ALA A 399 -13.19 18.77 8.54
C ALA A 399 -14.13 19.63 7.66
N TYR A 400 -14.15 19.43 6.34
CA TYR A 400 -15.17 20.04 5.48
C TYR A 400 -16.57 19.50 5.75
N PHE A 401 -16.73 18.18 5.97
CA PHE A 401 -18.01 17.59 6.34
C PHE A 401 -18.51 18.18 7.67
N ARG A 402 -17.64 18.20 8.70
CA ARG A 402 -17.95 18.80 10.00
C ARG A 402 -18.37 20.27 9.89
N LEU A 403 -17.64 21.04 9.07
CA LEU A 403 -17.94 22.45 8.91
C LEU A 403 -19.23 22.68 8.10
N ALA A 404 -19.56 21.80 7.16
CA ALA A 404 -20.83 21.83 6.44
C ALA A 404 -22.01 21.47 7.37
N VAL A 405 -21.82 20.52 8.27
CA VAL A 405 -22.82 20.14 9.30
C VAL A 405 -22.94 21.22 10.37
N ASN A 406 -21.83 21.64 10.94
CA ASN A 406 -21.76 22.66 11.99
C ASN A 406 -20.73 23.75 11.63
N PRO A 407 -21.16 24.88 11.03
CA PRO A 407 -20.25 25.98 10.69
C PRO A 407 -19.50 26.60 11.87
N HIS A 408 -20.02 26.46 13.09
CA HIS A 408 -19.38 26.97 14.32
C HIS A 408 -18.27 26.09 14.86
N ASP A 409 -17.99 24.93 14.24
CA ASP A 409 -16.85 24.08 14.61
C ASP A 409 -15.52 24.78 14.32
N GLN A 410 -14.94 25.38 15.35
CA GLN A 410 -13.74 26.18 15.24
C GLN A 410 -12.52 25.38 14.79
N GLU A 411 -12.39 24.13 15.27
CA GLU A 411 -11.24 23.28 14.89
C GLU A 411 -11.31 22.88 13.43
N ALA A 412 -12.49 22.49 12.94
CA ALA A 412 -12.72 22.21 11.54
C ALA A 412 -12.49 23.45 10.66
N LEU A 413 -12.98 24.61 11.11
CA LEU A 413 -12.78 25.89 10.41
C LEU A 413 -11.30 26.21 10.26
N LEU A 414 -10.53 26.17 11.34
CA LEU A 414 -9.11 26.48 11.34
C LEU A 414 -8.30 25.53 10.46
N ARG A 415 -8.73 24.27 10.39
CA ARG A 415 -8.08 23.27 9.56
C ARG A 415 -8.24 23.53 8.07
N VAL A 416 -9.39 24.00 7.62
CA VAL A 416 -9.71 24.10 6.18
C VAL A 416 -9.80 25.52 5.62
N ILE A 417 -9.79 26.57 6.44
CA ILE A 417 -9.96 27.95 5.99
C ILE A 417 -8.91 28.37 4.93
N ASN A 418 -7.71 27.83 5.01
CA ASN A 418 -6.64 28.02 4.03
C ASN A 418 -6.14 26.72 3.39
N TYR A 419 -6.92 25.66 3.41
CA TYR A 419 -6.60 24.42 2.72
C TYR A 419 -7.77 23.94 1.84
N PRO A 420 -7.58 23.85 0.51
CA PRO A 420 -6.45 24.29 -0.32
C PRO A 420 -6.07 25.77 -0.14
N ALA A 421 -4.84 26.11 -0.55
CA ALA A 421 -4.29 27.43 -0.32
C ALA A 421 -5.17 28.55 -0.94
N ARG A 422 -5.74 29.42 -0.08
CA ARG A 422 -6.58 30.56 -0.48
C ARG A 422 -5.90 31.92 -0.25
N GLY A 423 -4.67 31.91 0.27
CA GLY A 423 -3.94 33.12 0.66
C GLY A 423 -4.53 33.77 1.93
N ILE A 424 -5.15 32.98 2.80
CA ILE A 424 -5.56 33.38 4.15
C ILE A 424 -4.46 32.92 5.10
N GLY A 425 -3.50 33.79 5.36
CA GLY A 425 -2.32 33.47 6.18
C GLY A 425 -2.60 33.49 7.67
N GLN A 426 -1.64 32.97 8.46
CA GLN A 426 -1.72 32.83 9.90
C GLN A 426 -2.01 34.18 10.62
N THR A 427 -1.39 35.26 10.14
CA THR A 427 -1.63 36.60 10.68
C THR A 427 -3.08 37.08 10.50
N THR A 428 -3.76 36.65 9.43
CA THR A 428 -5.18 36.91 9.23
C THR A 428 -6.02 36.12 10.23
N ILE A 429 -5.69 34.86 10.42
CA ILE A 429 -6.39 33.96 11.38
C ILE A 429 -6.27 34.52 12.81
N GLU A 430 -5.09 34.97 13.21
CA GLU A 430 -4.87 35.59 14.52
C GLU A 430 -5.70 36.88 14.71
N ARG A 431 -5.78 37.72 13.68
CA ARG A 431 -6.64 38.92 13.71
C ARG A 431 -8.12 38.56 13.82
N LEU A 432 -8.58 37.52 13.10
CA LEU A 432 -9.95 37.02 13.20
C LEU A 432 -10.26 36.51 14.63
N ARG A 433 -9.31 35.80 15.27
CA ARG A 433 -9.46 35.37 16.68
C ARG A 433 -9.59 36.54 17.65
N VAL A 434 -8.73 37.53 17.51
CA VAL A 434 -8.81 38.75 18.35
C VAL A 434 -10.15 39.44 18.19
N LEU A 435 -10.68 39.54 16.96
CA LEU A 435 -12.01 40.11 16.72
C LEU A 435 -13.13 39.25 17.35
N ALA A 436 -13.06 37.91 17.23
CA ALA A 436 -14.03 37.03 17.84
C ALA A 436 -14.06 37.17 19.37
N ASP A 437 -12.89 37.24 20.01
CA ASP A 437 -12.75 37.44 21.45
C ASP A 437 -13.26 38.81 21.92
N GLN A 438 -12.94 39.87 21.18
CA GLN A 438 -13.40 41.22 21.51
C GLN A 438 -14.92 41.37 21.46
N HIS A 439 -15.54 40.72 20.48
CA HIS A 439 -17.02 40.78 20.31
C HIS A 439 -17.78 39.64 20.97
N LYS A 440 -17.07 38.69 21.61
CA LYS A 440 -17.63 37.51 22.27
C LYS A 440 -18.55 36.67 21.37
N VAL A 441 -18.17 36.55 20.10
CA VAL A 441 -18.85 35.77 19.05
C VAL A 441 -17.96 34.61 18.59
N SER A 442 -18.54 33.64 17.86
CA SER A 442 -17.73 32.55 17.30
C SER A 442 -16.81 33.05 16.19
N LEU A 443 -15.73 32.31 15.93
CA LEU A 443 -14.83 32.62 14.81
C LEU A 443 -15.58 32.59 13.46
N TRP A 444 -16.56 31.71 13.33
CA TRP A 444 -17.42 31.62 12.16
C TRP A 444 -18.27 32.90 11.95
N ASP A 445 -18.84 33.46 13.04
CA ASP A 445 -19.62 34.69 12.95
C ASP A 445 -18.78 35.85 12.41
N VAL A 446 -17.51 35.93 12.81
CA VAL A 446 -16.59 36.92 12.29
C VAL A 446 -16.28 36.65 10.82
N VAL A 447 -16.03 35.41 10.41
CA VAL A 447 -15.73 35.03 9.03
C VAL A 447 -16.94 35.26 8.11
N SER A 448 -18.15 34.92 8.58
CA SER A 448 -19.38 34.94 7.78
C SER A 448 -20.12 36.28 7.72
N ASN A 449 -19.81 37.22 8.61
CA ASN A 449 -20.50 38.50 8.76
C ASN A 449 -19.54 39.70 8.68
N VAL A 450 -18.42 39.53 7.97
CA VAL A 450 -17.42 40.63 7.82
C VAL A 450 -18.02 41.93 7.25
N GLU A 451 -19.16 41.83 6.51
CA GLU A 451 -19.83 42.95 5.92
C GLU A 451 -20.99 43.56 6.71
N THR A 452 -21.68 42.79 7.57
CA THR A 452 -23.01 43.14 8.08
C THR A 452 -23.03 43.77 9.46
N HIS A 453 -21.99 43.61 10.27
CA HIS A 453 -21.91 44.24 11.57
C HIS A 453 -20.79 45.28 11.62
N ASN A 454 -21.07 46.46 12.20
CA ASN A 454 -20.26 47.62 12.51
C ASN A 454 -18.82 47.39 13.02
N TYR A 455 -18.17 46.29 12.61
CA TYR A 455 -16.71 46.08 12.84
C TYR A 455 -15.87 47.10 12.07
N ALA A 456 -16.47 47.83 11.12
CA ALA A 456 -15.84 48.91 10.35
C ALA A 456 -15.78 50.24 11.09
N SER A 457 -16.44 50.37 12.24
CA SER A 457 -16.57 51.67 12.90
C SER A 457 -15.56 51.98 13.99
N LEU A 458 -14.59 51.06 14.24
CA LEU A 458 -13.42 51.42 15.08
C LEU A 458 -12.32 51.94 14.18
N GLN A 459 -12.29 53.26 14.12
CA GLN A 459 -11.35 54.14 13.45
C GLN A 459 -9.91 53.66 13.53
N GLN A 460 -9.23 53.78 12.39
CA GLN A 460 -7.78 53.65 12.13
C GLN A 460 -7.31 52.26 11.66
N GLN A 461 -7.32 52.10 10.35
CA GLN A 461 -6.81 51.06 9.47
C GLN A 461 -7.68 49.81 9.41
N PRO A 462 -8.07 49.33 8.22
CA PRO A 462 -8.80 48.07 8.08
C PRO A 462 -7.87 46.92 8.52
N LEU A 463 -8.22 46.26 9.63
CA LEU A 463 -7.53 45.10 10.18
C LEU A 463 -7.31 43.96 9.17
N ILE A 464 -8.17 43.94 8.13
CA ILE A 464 -8.16 42.93 7.05
C ILE A 464 -8.24 43.67 5.72
N SER A 465 -7.34 43.34 4.77
CA SER A 465 -7.34 43.93 3.43
C SER A 465 -8.61 43.56 2.64
N ALA A 466 -9.04 44.43 1.71
CA ALA A 466 -10.21 44.18 0.85
C ALA A 466 -10.08 42.81 0.08
N GLY A 467 -8.89 42.52 -0.43
CA GLY A 467 -8.62 41.23 -1.12
C GLY A 467 -8.73 40.00 -0.20
N THR A 468 -8.32 40.16 1.05
CA THR A 468 -8.46 39.06 2.04
C THR A 468 -9.91 38.88 2.46
N ARG A 469 -10.65 39.99 2.58
CA ARG A 469 -12.09 39.98 2.86
C ARG A 469 -12.85 39.22 1.78
N ALA A 470 -12.64 39.57 0.50
CA ALA A 470 -13.30 38.88 -0.62
C ALA A 470 -13.04 37.35 -0.60
N LYS A 471 -11.86 36.92 -0.16
CA LYS A 471 -11.53 35.50 -0.02
C LYS A 471 -12.28 34.83 1.14
N LEU A 472 -12.43 35.53 2.26
CA LEU A 472 -13.19 35.04 3.42
C LEU A 472 -14.69 34.96 3.06
N ASP A 473 -15.23 35.97 2.36
CA ASP A 473 -16.62 35.99 1.92
C ASP A 473 -16.91 34.86 0.94
N ALA A 474 -16.03 34.65 -0.04
CA ALA A 474 -16.16 33.51 -0.98
C ALA A 474 -16.12 32.15 -0.25
N PHE A 475 -15.28 32.03 0.76
CA PHE A 475 -15.23 30.82 1.57
C PHE A 475 -16.51 30.66 2.42
N ALA A 476 -16.97 31.73 3.06
CA ALA A 476 -18.20 31.72 3.86
C ALA A 476 -19.44 31.37 3.03
N VAL A 477 -19.59 31.96 1.84
CA VAL A 477 -20.68 31.67 0.90
C VAL A 477 -20.65 30.18 0.53
N LYS A 478 -19.48 29.65 0.21
CA LYS A 478 -19.33 28.20 -0.09
C LYS A 478 -19.82 27.32 1.05
N ILE A 479 -19.38 27.55 2.29
CA ILE A 479 -19.80 26.76 3.44
C ILE A 479 -21.31 26.91 3.71
N LYS A 480 -21.85 28.14 3.63
CA LYS A 480 -23.29 28.38 3.79
C LYS A 480 -24.11 27.62 2.75
N SER A 481 -23.67 27.59 1.48
CA SER A 481 -24.38 26.84 0.43
C SER A 481 -24.39 25.34 0.67
N LEU A 482 -23.29 24.78 1.18
CA LEU A 482 -23.20 23.36 1.52
C LEU A 482 -24.06 23.02 2.76
N ASN A 483 -24.10 23.89 3.77
CA ASN A 483 -24.89 23.68 4.97
C ASN A 483 -26.41 23.57 4.67
N VAL A 484 -26.93 24.31 3.71
CA VAL A 484 -28.35 24.25 3.33
C VAL A 484 -28.75 22.85 2.85
N GLY A 485 -27.87 22.15 2.16
CA GLY A 485 -28.13 20.83 1.60
C GLY A 485 -28.01 19.65 2.60
N ILE A 486 -27.44 19.85 3.76
CA ILE A 486 -27.07 18.75 4.68
C ILE A 486 -28.26 17.86 5.06
N LYS A 487 -29.43 18.43 5.31
CA LYS A 487 -30.65 17.70 5.75
C LYS A 487 -31.60 17.33 4.62
N THR A 488 -31.33 17.77 3.41
CA THR A 488 -32.19 17.59 2.25
C THR A 488 -31.58 16.79 1.12
N THR A 489 -30.30 16.48 1.23
CA THR A 489 -29.53 15.70 0.24
C THR A 489 -29.00 14.43 0.90
N GLU A 490 -29.06 13.31 0.18
CA GLU A 490 -28.52 12.02 0.62
C GLU A 490 -27.04 12.13 1.00
N ALA A 491 -26.60 11.41 2.03
CA ALA A 491 -25.25 11.52 2.59
C ALA A 491 -24.15 11.37 1.53
N PHE A 492 -24.23 10.40 0.64
CA PHE A 492 -23.21 10.19 -0.40
C PHE A 492 -23.18 11.31 -1.43
N GLU A 493 -24.34 11.76 -1.88
CA GLU A 493 -24.44 12.89 -2.81
C GLU A 493 -23.88 14.16 -2.18
N MET A 494 -24.25 14.44 -0.91
CA MET A 494 -23.76 15.59 -0.17
C MET A 494 -22.25 15.52 0.07
N ALA A 495 -21.72 14.36 0.46
CA ALA A 495 -20.28 14.15 0.64
C ALA A 495 -19.51 14.37 -0.66
N THR A 496 -20.06 13.90 -1.79
CA THR A 496 -19.47 14.10 -3.11
C THR A 496 -19.48 15.58 -3.51
N GLN A 497 -20.57 16.28 -3.26
CA GLN A 497 -20.67 17.74 -3.50
C GLN A 497 -19.64 18.50 -2.66
N ILE A 498 -19.50 18.18 -1.39
CA ILE A 498 -18.51 18.81 -0.49
C ILE A 498 -17.08 18.50 -0.97
N TRP A 499 -16.81 17.26 -1.33
CA TRP A 499 -15.49 16.85 -1.84
C TRP A 499 -15.09 17.67 -3.08
N LEU A 500 -15.96 17.76 -4.06
CA LEU A 500 -15.71 18.55 -5.28
C LEU A 500 -15.60 20.06 -4.98
N ALA A 501 -16.50 20.58 -4.14
CA ALA A 501 -16.50 21.98 -3.75
C ALA A 501 -15.27 22.36 -2.90
N SER A 502 -14.67 21.43 -2.15
CA SER A 502 -13.49 21.70 -1.32
C SER A 502 -12.29 22.18 -2.14
N GLY A 503 -12.12 21.63 -3.35
CA GLY A 503 -10.97 21.83 -4.23
C GLY A 503 -9.73 20.99 -3.84
N ILE A 504 -9.83 20.10 -2.86
CA ILE A 504 -8.70 19.22 -2.43
C ILE A 504 -8.32 18.26 -3.57
N LYS A 505 -9.32 17.77 -4.33
CA LYS A 505 -9.09 16.90 -5.48
C LYS A 505 -8.10 17.51 -6.46
N SER A 506 -8.28 18.77 -6.82
CA SER A 506 -7.38 19.48 -7.74
C SER A 506 -5.95 19.56 -7.21
N VAL A 507 -5.77 19.67 -5.88
CA VAL A 507 -4.43 19.65 -5.27
C VAL A 507 -3.75 18.30 -5.46
N PHE A 508 -4.47 17.19 -5.30
CA PHE A 508 -3.92 15.85 -5.49
C PHE A 508 -3.65 15.54 -6.97
N ASP A 509 -4.57 15.93 -7.87
CA ASP A 509 -4.42 15.76 -9.32
C ASP A 509 -3.19 16.53 -9.86
N GLU A 510 -2.89 17.70 -9.24
CA GLU A 510 -1.75 18.54 -9.63
C GLU A 510 -0.40 18.04 -9.11
N GLU A 511 -0.37 17.23 -8.04
CA GLU A 511 0.90 16.73 -7.46
C GLU A 511 1.55 15.61 -8.29
N ASP A 512 0.78 14.88 -9.11
CA ASP A 512 1.24 13.77 -10.01
C ASP A 512 2.30 12.86 -9.34
N THR A 513 2.03 12.46 -8.08
CA THR A 513 2.89 11.60 -7.28
C THR A 513 2.14 10.34 -6.86
N LEU A 514 2.87 9.24 -6.64
CA LEU A 514 2.29 8.03 -6.04
C LEU A 514 1.60 8.30 -4.70
N GLU A 515 2.15 9.21 -3.92
CA GLU A 515 1.59 9.60 -2.62
C GLU A 515 0.27 10.35 -2.80
N ALA A 516 0.16 11.21 -3.81
CA ALA A 516 -1.08 11.90 -4.15
C ALA A 516 -2.15 10.93 -4.68
N GLU A 517 -1.76 9.98 -5.54
CA GLU A 517 -2.66 8.89 -5.97
C GLU A 517 -3.17 8.07 -4.78
N MET A 518 -2.30 7.74 -3.82
CA MET A 518 -2.69 7.02 -2.61
C MET A 518 -3.64 7.84 -1.74
N ARG A 519 -3.40 9.15 -1.58
CA ARG A 519 -4.30 10.05 -0.85
C ARG A 519 -5.65 10.18 -1.55
N LEU A 520 -5.66 10.28 -2.86
CA LEU A 520 -6.89 10.28 -3.65
C LEU A 520 -7.70 9.00 -3.41
N ARG A 521 -7.07 7.82 -3.51
CA ARG A 521 -7.71 6.54 -3.22
C ARG A 521 -8.24 6.45 -1.79
N ASN A 522 -7.52 7.01 -0.81
CA ASN A 522 -8.01 7.07 0.57
C ASN A 522 -9.31 7.90 0.67
N VAL A 523 -9.40 9.02 -0.04
CA VAL A 523 -10.62 9.83 -0.03
C VAL A 523 -11.76 9.15 -0.78
N GLU A 524 -11.47 8.47 -1.87
CA GLU A 524 -12.47 7.65 -2.58
C GLU A 524 -13.02 6.55 -1.67
N GLU A 525 -12.16 5.94 -0.87
CA GLU A 525 -12.55 4.95 0.12
C GLU A 525 -13.41 5.56 1.23
N LEU A 526 -13.16 6.82 1.62
CA LEU A 526 -14.08 7.54 2.51
C LEU A 526 -15.46 7.75 1.87
N LEU A 527 -15.50 8.16 0.61
CA LEU A 527 -16.76 8.34 -0.11
C LEU A 527 -17.51 7.01 -0.28
N ASN A 528 -16.79 5.90 -0.51
CA ASN A 528 -17.36 4.57 -0.50
C ASN A 528 -17.98 4.24 0.87
N ALA A 529 -17.30 4.59 1.97
CA ALA A 529 -17.84 4.40 3.32
C ALA A 529 -19.15 5.15 3.53
N VAL A 530 -19.23 6.40 3.06
CA VAL A 530 -20.47 7.19 3.12
C VAL A 530 -21.57 6.52 2.31
N LYS A 531 -21.26 5.98 1.13
CA LYS A 531 -22.24 5.27 0.30
C LYS A 531 -22.71 3.96 0.93
N ASP A 532 -21.80 3.17 1.47
CA ASP A 532 -22.15 1.97 2.22
C ASP A 532 -23.09 2.29 3.39
N PHE A 533 -22.83 3.41 4.07
CA PHE A 533 -23.68 3.90 5.14
C PHE A 533 -25.11 4.17 4.63
N THR A 534 -25.29 4.81 3.48
CA THR A 534 -26.62 5.09 2.91
C THR A 534 -27.38 3.83 2.52
N LEU A 535 -26.67 2.75 2.15
CA LEU A 535 -27.27 1.48 1.72
C LEU A 535 -27.54 0.51 2.89
N THR A 536 -27.04 0.80 4.09
CA THR A 536 -27.17 -0.10 5.24
C THR A 536 -28.53 0.06 5.91
N GLU A 537 -29.26 -1.03 6.09
CA GLU A 537 -30.54 -1.09 6.81
C GLU A 537 -30.36 -0.72 8.28
N GLN A 538 -31.21 0.15 8.81
CA GLN A 538 -31.22 0.47 10.24
C GLN A 538 -31.99 -0.58 11.03
N GLN A 539 -31.35 -1.07 12.09
CA GLN A 539 -32.04 -1.83 13.12
C GLN A 539 -32.67 -0.85 14.12
N ILE A 540 -33.99 -0.81 14.16
CA ILE A 540 -34.70 -0.07 15.20
C ILE A 540 -35.17 -1.10 16.24
N VAL A 541 -34.66 -0.94 17.47
CA VAL A 541 -35.13 -1.70 18.61
C VAL A 541 -36.29 -0.90 19.24
N ASN A 542 -37.46 -1.48 19.26
CA ASN A 542 -38.57 -0.89 19.99
C ASN A 542 -38.27 -0.99 21.50
N GLU A 543 -38.04 0.15 22.14
CA GLU A 543 -37.65 0.20 23.57
C GLU A 543 -38.71 -0.41 24.51
N GLU A 544 -40.00 -0.48 24.09
CA GLU A 544 -41.07 -1.04 24.93
C GLU A 544 -41.25 -2.55 24.76
N THR A 545 -41.01 -3.08 23.56
CA THR A 545 -41.26 -4.50 23.23
C THR A 545 -39.98 -5.31 23.06
N GLY A 546 -38.81 -4.66 22.90
CA GLY A 546 -37.55 -5.32 22.56
C GLY A 546 -37.51 -5.93 21.16
N GLU A 547 -38.54 -5.72 20.32
CA GLU A 547 -38.58 -6.21 18.93
C GLU A 547 -37.62 -5.43 18.04
N ILE A 548 -36.80 -6.17 17.31
CA ILE A 548 -35.90 -5.62 16.28
C ILE A 548 -36.66 -5.55 14.98
N SER A 549 -36.93 -4.34 14.49
CA SER A 549 -37.45 -4.13 13.14
C SER A 549 -36.36 -3.53 12.26
N PHE A 550 -36.26 -4.05 11.02
CA PHE A 550 -35.41 -3.48 9.99
C PHE A 550 -36.23 -2.47 9.19
N VAL A 551 -35.83 -1.22 9.26
CA VAL A 551 -36.44 -0.16 8.45
C VAL A 551 -35.41 0.28 7.42
N ASN A 552 -35.76 0.09 6.14
CA ASN A 552 -35.07 0.74 5.05
C ASN A 552 -35.43 2.23 5.10
N ASN A 553 -34.58 3.03 5.70
CA ASN A 553 -34.66 4.47 5.58
C ASN A 553 -34.17 4.82 4.16
N GLU A 554 -35.07 5.19 3.27
CA GLU A 554 -34.74 5.57 1.91
C GLU A 554 -33.86 6.82 1.83
N PHE A 555 -33.63 7.50 2.95
CA PHE A 555 -32.91 8.77 2.97
C PHE A 555 -32.09 8.92 4.27
N ARG A 556 -30.77 8.73 4.16
CA ARG A 556 -29.81 8.96 5.26
C ARG A 556 -28.97 10.18 4.96
N THR A 557 -28.72 10.99 5.98
CA THR A 557 -28.04 12.28 5.85
C THR A 557 -26.57 12.24 6.29
N LEU A 558 -25.78 13.22 5.85
CA LEU A 558 -24.34 13.27 6.17
C LEU A 558 -24.08 13.56 7.65
N ASP A 559 -24.96 14.29 8.34
CA ASP A 559 -24.84 14.55 9.78
C ASP A 559 -25.03 13.27 10.61
N GLU A 560 -25.89 12.34 10.17
CA GLU A 560 -25.99 11.00 10.77
C GLU A 560 -24.67 10.21 10.62
N PHE A 561 -24.10 10.19 9.41
CA PHE A 561 -22.80 9.56 9.16
C PHE A 561 -21.69 10.18 10.03
N MET A 562 -21.67 11.51 10.16
CA MET A 562 -20.68 12.19 10.99
C MET A 562 -20.84 11.87 12.48
N SER A 563 -22.08 11.64 12.93
CA SER A 563 -22.35 11.20 14.30
C SER A 563 -21.81 9.80 14.56
N ASP A 564 -22.00 8.88 13.61
CA ASP A 564 -21.48 7.51 13.71
C ASP A 564 -19.94 7.52 13.76
N ILE A 565 -19.28 8.34 12.91
CA ILE A 565 -17.80 8.47 12.93
C ILE A 565 -17.31 9.08 14.24
N ALA A 566 -18.00 10.07 14.79
CA ALA A 566 -17.58 10.70 16.04
C ALA A 566 -17.52 9.68 17.19
N LEU A 567 -18.45 8.76 17.26
CA LEU A 567 -18.45 7.65 18.22
C LEU A 567 -17.31 6.65 17.99
N ILE A 568 -16.87 6.51 16.74
CA ILE A 568 -15.78 5.63 16.32
C ILE A 568 -14.41 6.19 16.76
N THR A 569 -14.18 7.50 16.61
CA THR A 569 -12.89 8.13 16.90
C THR A 569 -12.52 8.18 18.37
N ASP A 570 -13.51 8.21 19.27
CA ASP A 570 -13.26 8.22 20.73
C ASP A 570 -12.84 6.84 21.26
N ALA A 571 -13.30 5.75 20.63
CA ALA A 571 -12.88 4.38 20.99
C ALA A 571 -11.43 4.05 20.57
N ASP A 572 -10.87 4.78 19.60
CA ASP A 572 -9.49 4.58 19.12
C ASP A 572 -8.43 5.31 19.97
N MET A 573 -8.81 6.15 20.93
CA MET A 573 -7.90 6.93 21.78
C MET A 573 -7.43 6.22 23.04
N ASP A 574 -7.58 4.89 23.13
CA ASP A 574 -7.14 4.14 24.29
C ASP A 574 -5.61 4.11 24.43
N LYS A 575 -5.21 4.35 25.68
CA LYS A 575 -3.82 4.46 26.14
C LYS A 575 -2.99 3.24 25.77
N ASP A 576 -1.72 3.45 25.49
CA ASP A 576 -0.66 2.50 25.06
C ASP A 576 -0.45 1.26 25.98
N ASP A 577 -1.18 1.11 27.07
CA ASP A 577 -0.95 0.09 28.12
C ASP A 577 -1.62 -1.27 27.88
N ASP A 578 -2.60 -1.38 26.97
CA ASP A 578 -3.23 -2.67 26.67
C ASP A 578 -2.63 -3.33 25.44
N LYS A 579 -1.81 -4.36 25.69
CA LYS A 579 -1.14 -5.15 24.63
C LYS A 579 -2.06 -6.18 23.98
N ASN A 580 -3.26 -6.42 24.51
CA ASN A 580 -4.17 -7.47 24.05
C ASN A 580 -5.09 -6.96 22.92
N LYS A 581 -4.52 -6.67 21.76
CA LYS A 581 -5.21 -6.14 20.59
C LYS A 581 -4.87 -6.96 19.35
N VAL A 582 -5.83 -7.15 18.42
CA VAL A 582 -5.60 -7.77 17.13
C VAL A 582 -4.64 -6.90 16.31
N ALA A 583 -3.62 -7.50 15.73
CA ALA A 583 -2.63 -6.78 14.92
C ALA A 583 -3.09 -6.62 13.47
N LEU A 584 -3.25 -5.39 13.00
CA LEU A 584 -3.53 -5.07 11.60
C LEU A 584 -2.29 -4.46 10.97
N MET A 585 -1.80 -5.03 9.85
CA MET A 585 -0.60 -4.50 9.21
C MET A 585 -0.44 -4.94 7.75
N THR A 586 0.39 -4.22 7.02
CA THR A 586 0.82 -4.72 5.70
C THR A 586 1.73 -5.93 5.85
N ILE A 587 1.75 -6.80 4.85
CA ILE A 587 2.64 -7.98 4.84
C ILE A 587 4.10 -7.57 5.01
N HIS A 588 4.52 -6.44 4.44
CA HIS A 588 5.90 -5.94 4.63
C HIS A 588 6.22 -5.61 6.10
N ALA A 589 5.25 -5.05 6.82
CA ALA A 589 5.42 -4.73 8.25
C ALA A 589 5.42 -5.99 9.13
N ALA A 590 4.85 -7.09 8.65
CA ALA A 590 4.81 -8.37 9.35
C ALA A 590 6.13 -9.16 9.27
N LYS A 591 7.08 -8.76 8.40
CA LYS A 591 8.39 -9.42 8.31
C LYS A 591 9.12 -9.36 9.65
N GLY A 592 9.60 -10.52 10.12
CA GLY A 592 10.26 -10.66 11.43
C GLY A 592 9.30 -10.85 12.62
N LEU A 593 7.97 -10.78 12.39
CA LEU A 593 6.95 -11.10 13.40
C LEU A 593 6.40 -12.51 13.21
N GLU A 594 5.66 -13.01 14.22
CA GLU A 594 4.99 -14.32 14.20
C GLU A 594 3.74 -14.25 15.08
N PHE A 595 2.71 -15.00 14.68
CA PHE A 595 1.41 -14.99 15.37
C PHE A 595 0.79 -16.40 15.32
N PRO A 596 0.10 -16.84 16.39
CA PRO A 596 -0.64 -18.10 16.40
C PRO A 596 -1.63 -18.23 15.26
N CYS A 597 -2.39 -17.16 14.97
CA CYS A 597 -3.42 -17.13 13.94
C CYS A 597 -3.19 -15.94 12.99
N VAL A 598 -3.08 -16.20 11.69
CA VAL A 598 -2.85 -15.18 10.68
C VAL A 598 -3.96 -15.22 9.64
N PHE A 599 -4.49 -14.05 9.32
CA PHE A 599 -5.41 -13.80 8.24
C PHE A 599 -4.69 -13.03 7.14
N VAL A 600 -4.74 -13.51 5.89
CA VAL A 600 -4.24 -12.79 4.72
C VAL A 600 -5.43 -12.47 3.83
N VAL A 601 -5.76 -11.19 3.74
CA VAL A 601 -7.00 -10.71 3.10
C VAL A 601 -6.72 -10.05 1.76
N GLY A 602 -7.73 -10.04 0.89
CA GLY A 602 -7.64 -9.41 -0.42
C GLY A 602 -6.72 -10.16 -1.38
N MET A 603 -6.79 -11.47 -1.38
CA MET A 603 -6.03 -12.34 -2.28
C MET A 603 -6.63 -12.34 -3.68
N GLU A 604 -6.43 -11.23 -4.41
CA GLU A 604 -7.06 -10.95 -5.70
C GLU A 604 -6.04 -10.46 -6.72
N GLU A 605 -6.26 -10.80 -7.98
CA GLU A 605 -5.51 -10.23 -9.10
C GLU A 605 -5.66 -8.70 -9.12
N ASN A 606 -4.59 -8.00 -9.48
CA ASN A 606 -4.49 -6.54 -9.46
C ASN A 606 -4.57 -5.88 -8.06
N LEU A 607 -4.58 -6.68 -7.00
CA LEU A 607 -4.44 -6.23 -5.62
C LEU A 607 -3.24 -6.93 -4.96
N PHE A 608 -3.22 -8.24 -4.98
CA PHE A 608 -2.12 -9.09 -4.57
C PHE A 608 -2.04 -10.35 -5.45
N PRO A 609 -1.19 -10.36 -6.52
CA PRO A 609 -0.11 -9.41 -6.84
C PRO A 609 -0.60 -8.03 -7.29
N SER A 610 0.24 -7.01 -7.07
CA SER A 610 -0.08 -5.65 -7.49
C SER A 610 -0.03 -5.51 -9.02
N PRO A 611 -0.81 -4.61 -9.65
CA PRO A 611 -0.84 -4.47 -11.12
C PRO A 611 0.54 -4.14 -11.71
N ARG A 612 1.39 -3.46 -10.95
CA ARG A 612 2.73 -3.08 -11.40
C ARG A 612 3.69 -4.27 -11.45
N SER A 613 3.51 -5.20 -10.52
CA SER A 613 4.42 -6.33 -10.33
C SER A 613 4.14 -7.52 -11.24
N VAL A 614 3.11 -7.47 -12.07
CA VAL A 614 2.82 -8.55 -13.04
C VAL A 614 3.50 -8.37 -14.40
N ASN A 615 4.10 -7.19 -14.63
CA ASN A 615 4.70 -6.85 -15.93
C ASN A 615 6.04 -7.54 -16.19
N THR A 616 6.82 -7.77 -15.12
CA THR A 616 8.10 -8.47 -15.23
C THR A 616 8.11 -9.70 -14.34
N ARG A 617 8.88 -10.70 -14.75
CA ARG A 617 9.02 -11.93 -13.98
C ARG A 617 9.67 -11.69 -12.62
N THR A 618 10.69 -10.85 -12.57
CA THR A 618 11.43 -10.55 -11.33
C THR A 618 10.52 -9.90 -10.29
N GLU A 619 9.68 -8.96 -10.71
CA GLU A 619 8.71 -8.31 -9.82
C GLU A 619 7.62 -9.29 -9.35
N LEU A 620 7.15 -10.18 -10.24
CA LEU A 620 6.19 -11.23 -9.84
C LEU A 620 6.81 -12.21 -8.86
N GLU A 621 8.07 -12.58 -9.02
CA GLU A 621 8.80 -13.43 -8.08
C GLU A 621 9.00 -12.74 -6.72
N GLU A 622 9.16 -11.41 -6.69
CA GLU A 622 9.19 -10.64 -5.43
C GLU A 622 7.82 -10.63 -4.74
N GLU A 623 6.72 -10.42 -5.47
CA GLU A 623 5.37 -10.52 -4.90
C GLU A 623 5.07 -11.95 -4.38
N ARG A 624 5.59 -12.98 -5.04
CA ARG A 624 5.48 -14.36 -4.52
C ARG A 624 6.28 -14.56 -3.23
N ARG A 625 7.48 -13.97 -3.12
CA ARG A 625 8.21 -13.95 -1.84
C ARG A 625 7.44 -13.21 -0.76
N LEU A 626 6.74 -12.13 -1.13
CA LEU A 626 5.89 -11.41 -0.19
C LEU A 626 4.75 -12.30 0.32
N PHE A 627 4.13 -13.09 -0.56
CA PHE A 627 3.11 -14.06 -0.16
C PHE A 627 3.70 -15.19 0.71
N TYR A 628 4.87 -15.70 0.35
CA TYR A 628 5.60 -16.65 1.19
C TYR A 628 5.88 -16.08 2.59
N VAL A 629 6.27 -14.81 2.68
CA VAL A 629 6.45 -14.14 3.98
C VAL A 629 5.12 -14.12 4.73
N ALA A 630 3.98 -13.78 4.09
CA ALA A 630 2.69 -13.75 4.75
C ALA A 630 2.30 -15.11 5.35
N ILE A 631 2.40 -16.19 4.56
CA ILE A 631 2.12 -17.57 5.00
C ILE A 631 2.98 -17.93 6.21
N THR A 632 4.27 -17.65 6.13
CA THR A 632 5.25 -18.05 7.16
C THR A 632 5.20 -17.21 8.45
N ARG A 633 4.27 -16.24 8.55
CA ARG A 633 3.97 -15.55 9.82
C ARG A 633 3.09 -16.37 10.74
N ALA A 634 2.34 -17.33 10.19
CA ALA A 634 1.43 -18.18 10.95
C ALA A 634 2.16 -19.30 11.68
N GLU A 635 1.85 -19.48 12.97
CA GLU A 635 2.33 -20.59 13.77
C GLU A 635 1.38 -21.78 13.67
N LYS A 636 0.09 -21.59 13.98
CA LYS A 636 -0.90 -22.65 14.13
C LYS A 636 -1.96 -22.65 13.04
N LYS A 637 -2.53 -21.48 12.71
CA LYS A 637 -3.65 -21.34 11.77
C LYS A 637 -3.39 -20.25 10.76
N LEU A 638 -3.75 -20.55 9.52
CA LEU A 638 -3.68 -19.61 8.40
C LEU A 638 -5.03 -19.55 7.69
N PHE A 639 -5.56 -18.32 7.55
CA PHE A 639 -6.80 -18.01 6.86
C PHE A 639 -6.47 -17.13 5.67
N LEU A 640 -6.91 -17.53 4.49
CA LEU A 640 -6.78 -16.80 3.24
C LEU A 640 -8.17 -16.40 2.77
N SER A 641 -8.35 -15.19 2.30
CA SER A 641 -9.63 -14.73 1.79
C SER A 641 -9.50 -13.83 0.58
N PHE A 642 -10.52 -13.84 -0.27
CA PHE A 642 -10.67 -12.92 -1.38
C PHE A 642 -12.14 -12.55 -1.58
N ALA A 643 -12.38 -11.36 -2.15
CA ALA A 643 -13.69 -10.89 -2.50
C ALA A 643 -13.92 -10.97 -4.03
N GLU A 644 -15.10 -11.43 -4.47
CA GLU A 644 -15.46 -11.42 -5.89
C GLU A 644 -15.74 -10.01 -6.42
N ASN A 645 -16.20 -9.13 -5.55
CA ASN A 645 -16.49 -7.75 -5.91
C ASN A 645 -15.91 -6.80 -4.87
N ARG A 646 -15.23 -5.78 -5.35
CA ARG A 646 -14.79 -4.64 -4.51
C ARG A 646 -15.51 -3.39 -4.94
N PHE A 647 -15.86 -2.59 -3.94
CA PHE A 647 -16.47 -1.31 -4.19
C PHE A 647 -15.38 -0.29 -4.49
N ILE A 648 -15.18 0.02 -5.78
CA ILE A 648 -14.14 0.92 -6.28
C ILE A 648 -14.80 1.99 -7.15
N TRP A 649 -14.51 3.28 -6.93
CA TRP A 649 -15.05 4.40 -7.72
C TRP A 649 -16.58 4.50 -7.72
N GLY A 650 -17.21 4.16 -6.61
CA GLY A 650 -18.68 4.18 -6.52
C GLY A 650 -19.40 3.06 -7.27
N GLN A 651 -18.67 2.06 -7.75
CA GLN A 651 -19.21 0.89 -8.44
C GLN A 651 -18.57 -0.39 -7.93
N TYR A 652 -19.32 -1.49 -7.96
CA TYR A 652 -18.76 -2.80 -7.73
C TYR A 652 -17.92 -3.22 -8.93
N THR A 653 -16.67 -3.54 -8.69
CA THR A 653 -15.73 -4.06 -9.68
C THR A 653 -15.50 -5.54 -9.39
N PHE A 654 -15.69 -6.38 -10.39
CA PHE A 654 -15.42 -7.81 -10.28
C PHE A 654 -13.90 -8.05 -10.12
N CYS A 655 -13.54 -8.89 -9.15
CA CYS A 655 -12.17 -9.30 -8.87
C CYS A 655 -11.99 -10.80 -9.17
N GLU A 656 -10.86 -11.15 -9.73
CA GLU A 656 -10.46 -12.56 -9.89
C GLU A 656 -9.60 -12.98 -8.68
N PRO A 657 -9.70 -14.25 -8.24
CA PRO A 657 -8.82 -14.73 -7.19
C PRO A 657 -7.36 -14.62 -7.62
N SER A 658 -6.49 -14.35 -6.65
CA SER A 658 -5.05 -14.26 -6.89
C SER A 658 -4.49 -15.55 -7.45
N ARG A 659 -3.65 -15.47 -8.47
CA ARG A 659 -2.89 -16.61 -9.02
C ARG A 659 -2.06 -17.34 -7.96
N PHE A 660 -1.66 -16.67 -6.91
CA PHE A 660 -0.90 -17.27 -5.82
C PHE A 660 -1.68 -18.31 -5.03
N LEU A 661 -3.01 -18.22 -5.01
CA LEU A 661 -3.86 -19.21 -4.38
C LEU A 661 -3.83 -20.55 -5.16
N GLU A 662 -3.74 -20.47 -6.50
CA GLU A 662 -3.61 -21.67 -7.37
C GLU A 662 -2.21 -22.30 -7.28
N GLU A 663 -1.22 -21.60 -6.72
CA GLU A 663 0.14 -22.10 -6.53
C GLU A 663 0.30 -22.93 -5.23
N ILE A 664 -0.68 -22.85 -4.33
CA ILE A 664 -0.75 -23.72 -3.14
C ILE A 664 -1.25 -25.09 -3.59
N ASP A 665 -0.56 -26.16 -3.19
CA ASP A 665 -1.04 -27.51 -3.48
C ASP A 665 -2.42 -27.73 -2.80
N PRO A 666 -3.47 -28.11 -3.56
CA PRO A 666 -4.83 -28.26 -3.05
C PRO A 666 -4.97 -29.22 -1.85
N MET A 667 -4.04 -30.15 -1.69
CA MET A 667 -4.06 -31.06 -0.54
C MET A 667 -3.90 -30.34 0.81
N TYR A 668 -3.26 -29.16 0.84
CA TYR A 668 -3.05 -28.34 2.04
C TYR A 668 -4.14 -27.30 2.26
N LEU A 669 -5.06 -27.12 1.29
CA LEU A 669 -6.19 -26.21 1.40
C LEU A 669 -7.40 -26.91 2.00
N GLU A 670 -8.15 -26.19 2.82
CA GLU A 670 -9.53 -26.49 3.12
C GLU A 670 -10.39 -25.78 2.08
N ASN A 671 -11.36 -26.49 1.47
CA ASN A 671 -12.25 -25.97 0.43
C ASN A 671 -11.53 -25.51 -0.87
N PRO A 672 -10.66 -26.32 -1.48
CA PRO A 672 -9.96 -25.93 -2.71
C PRO A 672 -10.92 -25.68 -3.90
N GLU A 673 -12.13 -26.25 -3.86
CA GLU A 673 -13.21 -26.05 -4.84
C GLU A 673 -13.66 -24.60 -4.97
N VAL A 674 -13.39 -23.76 -3.99
CA VAL A 674 -13.67 -22.31 -4.02
C VAL A 674 -12.90 -21.61 -5.15
N LEU A 675 -11.80 -22.20 -5.61
CA LEU A 675 -10.99 -21.69 -6.74
C LEU A 675 -11.50 -22.18 -8.11
N GLU A 676 -12.45 -23.11 -8.16
CA GLU A 676 -13.00 -23.58 -9.42
C GLU A 676 -13.66 -22.43 -10.17
N LYS A 677 -13.22 -22.23 -11.41
CA LYS A 677 -13.67 -21.10 -12.23
C LYS A 677 -15.16 -21.27 -12.53
N THR A 678 -15.98 -20.44 -11.91
CA THR A 678 -17.37 -20.26 -12.30
C THR A 678 -17.42 -19.87 -13.78
N SER A 679 -18.25 -20.55 -14.58
CA SER A 679 -18.32 -20.28 -16.02
C SER A 679 -18.67 -18.80 -16.28
N MET A 680 -18.18 -18.24 -17.39
CA MET A 680 -18.44 -16.82 -17.75
C MET A 680 -19.95 -16.52 -17.84
N PHE A 681 -20.78 -17.53 -18.12
CA PHE A 681 -22.22 -17.44 -18.14
C PHE A 681 -22.86 -17.31 -16.75
N GLU A 682 -22.38 -18.07 -15.78
CA GLU A 682 -22.86 -17.98 -14.38
C GLU A 682 -22.45 -16.65 -13.75
N ARG A 683 -21.27 -16.11 -14.13
CA ARG A 683 -20.78 -14.80 -13.71
C ARG A 683 -21.67 -13.66 -14.22
N VAL A 684 -22.13 -13.72 -15.46
CA VAL A 684 -23.03 -12.72 -16.06
C VAL A 684 -24.43 -12.79 -15.43
N GLU A 685 -24.95 -13.98 -15.10
CA GLU A 685 -26.22 -14.14 -14.39
C GLU A 685 -26.14 -13.61 -12.94
N ALA A 686 -25.04 -13.87 -12.22
CA ALA A 686 -24.84 -13.36 -10.86
C ALA A 686 -24.78 -11.83 -10.87
N TYR A 687 -24.04 -11.23 -11.83
CA TYR A 687 -23.95 -9.77 -12.00
C TYR A 687 -25.31 -9.13 -12.34
N GLN A 688 -26.09 -9.77 -13.21
CA GLN A 688 -27.45 -9.31 -13.57
C GLN A 688 -28.43 -9.48 -12.41
N THR A 689 -28.25 -10.49 -11.57
CA THR A 689 -29.10 -10.72 -10.39
C THR A 689 -28.80 -9.73 -9.27
N TYR A 690 -27.54 -9.37 -9.09
CA TYR A 690 -27.10 -8.41 -8.05
C TYR A 690 -27.49 -6.96 -8.40
N ASN A 691 -27.46 -6.61 -9.67
CA ASN A 691 -27.81 -5.27 -10.18
C ASN A 691 -29.29 -5.10 -10.57
N LYS A 692 -30.14 -6.13 -10.41
CA LYS A 692 -31.59 -5.95 -10.54
C LYS A 692 -32.08 -5.14 -9.33
N PRO A 693 -32.77 -4.00 -9.54
CA PRO A 693 -33.49 -3.35 -8.45
C PRO A 693 -34.47 -4.40 -7.89
N LYS A 694 -34.36 -4.68 -6.59
CA LYS A 694 -35.27 -5.58 -5.89
C LYS A 694 -36.69 -5.09 -6.17
N GLN A 695 -37.47 -5.79 -7.03
CA GLN A 695 -38.87 -5.52 -7.17
C GLN A 695 -39.54 -5.92 -5.85
N PHE A 696 -40.02 -4.93 -5.13
CA PHE A 696 -40.82 -5.11 -3.94
C PHE A 696 -42.10 -5.89 -4.33
N LEU A 697 -42.24 -7.07 -3.76
CA LEU A 697 -43.51 -7.74 -3.65
C LEU A 697 -44.40 -6.91 -2.74
N GLY A 698 -45.15 -6.03 -3.35
CA GLY A 698 -46.17 -5.23 -2.68
C GLY A 698 -47.25 -6.12 -2.10
N SER A 699 -47.51 -5.86 -0.82
CA SER A 699 -48.55 -6.44 0.02
C SER A 699 -49.93 -6.52 -0.63
N ASN A 700 -50.60 -7.66 -0.38
CA ASN A 700 -52.00 -7.96 -0.46
C ASN A 700 -52.98 -6.76 -0.44
N PHE A 701 -53.52 -6.39 -1.58
CA PHE A 701 -54.83 -5.78 -1.65
C PHE A 701 -55.84 -6.82 -2.16
N ARG A 702 -56.82 -7.20 -1.28
CA ARG A 702 -58.02 -7.92 -1.64
C ARG A 702 -58.77 -7.14 -2.72
N LYS A 703 -58.94 -7.73 -3.88
CA LYS A 703 -59.95 -7.35 -4.88
C LYS A 703 -61.13 -8.27 -4.74
N ILE A 704 -62.26 -7.63 -4.57
CA ILE A 704 -63.61 -8.19 -4.59
C ILE A 704 -63.93 -8.66 -6.00
N ASP A 705 -64.53 -9.84 -6.08
CA ASP A 705 -65.03 -10.49 -7.29
C ASP A 705 -66.02 -9.65 -8.08
N THR A 706 -65.86 -9.59 -9.40
CA THR A 706 -66.98 -9.61 -10.35
C THR A 706 -66.55 -10.48 -11.52
N GLY A 707 -67.35 -11.55 -11.69
CA GLY A 707 -67.12 -12.59 -12.67
C GLY A 707 -67.34 -12.19 -14.12
N THR A 708 -66.70 -12.93 -15.00
CA THR A 708 -67.35 -13.56 -16.19
C THR A 708 -66.32 -14.49 -16.87
N SER A 709 -66.88 -15.62 -17.16
CA SER A 709 -66.55 -16.85 -17.81
C SER A 709 -65.71 -16.89 -19.10
N ALA A 710 -64.89 -17.96 -19.17
CA ALA A 710 -64.64 -18.86 -20.31
C ALA A 710 -63.69 -18.39 -21.43
N VAL A 711 -62.80 -19.16 -21.97
CA VAL A 711 -62.82 -20.49 -22.58
C VAL A 711 -61.34 -21.00 -22.73
N ALA A 712 -61.25 -22.29 -22.63
CA ALA A 712 -60.05 -23.11 -22.81
C ALA A 712 -59.59 -23.28 -24.27
N SER A 713 -58.30 -23.52 -24.50
CA SER A 713 -57.86 -24.47 -25.51
C SER A 713 -56.42 -24.94 -25.28
N THR A 714 -56.37 -26.11 -24.92
CA THR A 714 -55.54 -27.32 -25.02
C THR A 714 -54.52 -27.38 -26.18
N SER A 715 -53.36 -27.90 -25.79
CA SER A 715 -52.46 -28.97 -26.36
C SER A 715 -51.75 -28.70 -27.68
N LEU A 716 -50.55 -29.20 -27.89
CA LEU A 716 -50.05 -30.55 -27.95
C LEU A 716 -48.54 -30.56 -28.22
N SER A 717 -47.92 -31.53 -27.66
CA SER A 717 -46.54 -32.04 -27.85
C SER A 717 -46.25 -32.50 -29.28
N HIS A 718 -44.94 -32.56 -29.65
CA HIS A 718 -44.25 -33.68 -30.30
C HIS A 718 -42.76 -33.35 -30.49
N ARG A 719 -41.89 -34.01 -29.90
CA ARG A 719 -40.97 -35.16 -30.10
C ARG A 719 -40.63 -35.45 -31.58
N ALA A 720 -39.33 -35.39 -31.89
CA ALA A 720 -38.61 -36.41 -32.63
C ALA A 720 -37.12 -36.14 -32.81
N THR A 721 -36.38 -37.09 -32.41
CA THR A 721 -35.00 -37.46 -32.67
C THR A 721 -34.67 -37.64 -34.15
N ARG A 722 -33.40 -37.38 -34.56
CA ARG A 722 -32.53 -38.32 -35.22
C ARG A 722 -31.16 -37.76 -35.60
N SER A 723 -30.18 -38.55 -35.26
CA SER A 723 -28.79 -38.62 -35.64
C SER A 723 -28.55 -38.72 -37.16
N LEU A 724 -27.35 -38.38 -37.61
CA LEU A 724 -26.43 -39.15 -38.47
C LEU A 724 -25.15 -38.33 -38.77
N SER A 725 -24.02 -38.78 -38.23
CA SER A 725 -22.86 -39.35 -38.88
C SER A 725 -22.15 -38.57 -39.98
N GLY A 726 -20.92 -38.11 -39.67
CA GLY A 726 -19.66 -38.55 -40.26
C GLY A 726 -19.28 -38.00 -41.61
N VAL A 727 -18.13 -37.34 -41.63
CA VAL A 727 -17.07 -37.54 -42.61
C VAL A 727 -15.78 -36.91 -42.15
N GLU A 728 -14.73 -37.71 -41.97
CA GLU A 728 -13.29 -37.31 -41.98
C GLU A 728 -12.89 -36.74 -43.32
N MET A 729 -12.02 -35.77 -43.35
CA MET A 729 -10.87 -35.72 -44.29
C MET A 729 -9.77 -34.73 -43.83
N THR A 730 -8.68 -35.29 -43.58
CA THR A 730 -7.25 -34.95 -43.69
C THR A 730 -6.89 -33.68 -44.49
N GLY A 731 -5.85 -32.96 -44.02
CA GLY A 731 -5.10 -32.06 -44.83
C GLY A 731 -4.15 -31.15 -44.04
N SER A 732 -2.91 -31.58 -43.84
CA SER A 732 -1.78 -30.82 -43.37
C SER A 732 -1.37 -29.72 -44.34
N ALA A 733 -1.04 -28.50 -43.80
CA ALA A 733 -0.03 -27.65 -44.40
C ALA A 733 0.46 -26.58 -43.41
N LYS A 734 1.73 -26.64 -43.09
CA LYS A 734 2.50 -25.53 -42.49
C LYS A 734 2.73 -24.45 -43.52
N PRO A 735 2.80 -23.20 -43.19
CA PRO A 735 3.61 -22.25 -43.93
C PRO A 735 4.82 -21.77 -43.14
N LYS A 736 5.90 -21.63 -43.94
CA LYS A 736 7.22 -21.10 -43.59
C LYS A 736 7.22 -19.57 -43.66
N ASN A 737 8.24 -19.04 -43.00
CA ASN A 737 9.03 -17.82 -43.25
C ASN A 737 8.65 -16.55 -42.52
N LEU A 738 9.52 -16.27 -41.57
CA LEU A 738 9.91 -14.92 -41.16
C LEU A 738 10.51 -14.17 -42.35
N MET A 739 10.11 -12.91 -42.47
CA MET A 739 10.93 -11.90 -43.12
C MET A 739 10.94 -10.63 -42.29
N SER A 740 12.15 -10.16 -41.99
CA SER A 740 12.48 -8.87 -41.39
C SER A 740 11.98 -7.73 -42.28
N MET A 741 11.39 -6.71 -41.71
CA MET A 741 11.24 -5.41 -42.34
C MET A 741 11.90 -4.31 -41.52
N SER A 742 12.92 -3.77 -42.15
CA SER A 742 13.58 -2.52 -41.82
C SER A 742 12.69 -1.32 -42.07
N GLU A 743 12.89 -0.32 -41.22
CA GLU A 743 12.73 1.12 -41.43
C GLU A 743 11.65 1.62 -42.40
N ALA A 744 10.57 2.17 -41.85
CA ALA A 744 9.76 3.15 -42.56
C ALA A 744 9.64 4.41 -41.70
N LYS A 745 10.17 5.51 -42.21
CA LYS A 745 10.09 6.85 -41.66
C LYS A 745 8.64 7.29 -41.53
N TYR A 746 8.25 7.64 -40.32
CA TYR A 746 6.93 8.21 -40.02
C TYR A 746 7.01 9.73 -40.18
N THR A 747 6.32 10.26 -41.16
CA THR A 747 5.97 11.69 -41.25
C THR A 747 4.61 11.87 -40.63
N PRO A 748 4.43 12.80 -39.69
CA PRO A 748 3.10 13.02 -39.06
C PRO A 748 2.24 13.86 -40.03
N THR A 749 1.11 13.29 -40.41
CA THR A 749 0.00 14.04 -41.03
C THR A 749 -0.85 14.67 -39.91
N PRO A 750 -1.33 15.90 -40.06
CA PRO A 750 -2.13 16.54 -39.02
C PRO A 750 -3.52 15.87 -38.87
N PRO A 751 -4.14 15.89 -37.66
CA PRO A 751 -5.42 15.22 -37.44
C PRO A 751 -6.55 15.91 -38.23
N SER A 752 -7.24 15.14 -39.06
CA SER A 752 -8.46 15.56 -39.74
C SER A 752 -9.56 15.82 -38.71
N ALA A 753 -10.15 16.99 -38.75
CA ALA A 753 -11.26 17.41 -37.91
C ALA A 753 -12.45 16.44 -38.05
N GLY A 754 -13.05 16.04 -36.91
CA GLY A 754 -14.32 15.31 -36.92
C GLY A 754 -15.46 16.20 -37.43
N VAL A 755 -16.50 15.56 -37.96
CA VAL A 755 -17.69 16.22 -38.53
C VAL A 755 -18.35 17.09 -37.45
N PRO A 756 -18.71 18.38 -37.75
CA PRO A 756 -19.44 19.22 -36.83
C PRO A 756 -20.79 18.62 -36.46
N SER A 757 -21.22 18.81 -35.23
CA SER A 757 -22.41 18.17 -34.61
C SER A 757 -23.79 18.45 -35.22
N GLY A 758 -23.84 19.24 -36.31
CA GLY A 758 -25.11 19.59 -37.01
C GLY A 758 -25.42 18.77 -38.25
N ASP A 759 -24.49 17.93 -38.77
CA ASP A 759 -24.64 17.36 -40.11
C ASP A 759 -25.04 15.86 -40.12
N LEU A 760 -25.18 15.21 -38.96
CA LEU A 760 -25.52 13.78 -38.88
C LEU A 760 -27.03 13.57 -38.96
N ARG A 761 -27.47 12.70 -39.90
CA ARG A 761 -28.86 12.36 -40.15
C ARG A 761 -29.10 10.85 -39.98
N GLU A 762 -30.36 10.48 -39.72
CA GLU A 762 -30.78 9.07 -39.69
C GLU A 762 -30.49 8.37 -41.02
N SER A 763 -30.11 7.12 -40.92
CA SER A 763 -29.74 6.22 -42.02
C SER A 763 -28.37 6.51 -42.67
N GLN A 764 -27.58 7.44 -42.14
CA GLN A 764 -26.23 7.66 -42.65
C GLN A 764 -25.27 6.58 -42.12
N LYS A 765 -24.33 6.16 -42.95
CA LYS A 765 -23.21 5.28 -42.55
C LYS A 765 -22.09 6.09 -41.93
N VAL A 766 -21.62 5.62 -40.79
CA VAL A 766 -20.54 6.27 -40.01
C VAL A 766 -19.49 5.26 -39.63
N TYR A 767 -18.27 5.73 -39.42
CA TYR A 767 -17.18 4.95 -38.90
C TYR A 767 -16.70 5.53 -37.58
N HIS A 768 -16.55 4.68 -36.59
CA HIS A 768 -15.97 4.99 -35.30
C HIS A 768 -14.72 4.17 -35.07
N GLU A 769 -13.63 4.81 -34.63
CA GLU A 769 -12.29 4.18 -34.50
C GLU A 769 -12.31 2.92 -33.59
N LYS A 770 -13.15 2.89 -32.58
CA LYS A 770 -13.28 1.78 -31.62
C LYS A 770 -14.36 0.77 -31.97
N PHE A 771 -15.43 1.18 -32.68
CA PHE A 771 -16.61 0.35 -32.91
C PHE A 771 -16.81 -0.06 -34.36
N GLY A 772 -15.94 0.42 -35.27
CA GLY A 772 -16.03 0.11 -36.70
C GLY A 772 -17.14 0.87 -37.42
N THR A 773 -17.64 0.27 -38.51
CA THR A 773 -18.74 0.81 -39.33
C THR A 773 -20.10 0.60 -38.68
N GLY A 774 -21.00 1.53 -38.85
CA GLY A 774 -22.34 1.48 -38.35
C GLY A 774 -23.28 2.45 -39.08
N THR A 775 -24.59 2.32 -38.82
CA THR A 775 -25.64 3.17 -39.40
C THR A 775 -26.34 3.96 -38.28
N VAL A 776 -26.51 5.27 -38.47
CA VAL A 776 -27.21 6.13 -37.52
C VAL A 776 -28.73 5.75 -37.54
N LYS A 777 -29.24 5.35 -36.38
CA LYS A 777 -30.65 4.96 -36.19
C LYS A 777 -31.53 6.14 -35.80
N SER A 778 -31.05 7.00 -34.90
CA SER A 778 -31.79 8.18 -34.48
C SER A 778 -30.83 9.27 -34.00
N VAL A 779 -31.28 10.52 -34.10
CA VAL A 779 -30.58 11.71 -33.60
C VAL A 779 -31.51 12.40 -32.60
N GLU A 780 -31.06 12.44 -31.31
CA GLU A 780 -31.85 12.97 -30.20
C GLU A 780 -31.28 14.28 -29.67
N GLN A 781 -32.14 15.09 -29.01
CA GLN A 781 -31.73 16.32 -28.32
C GLN A 781 -30.95 17.30 -29.21
N ASN A 782 -31.54 17.73 -30.34
CA ASN A 782 -30.93 18.69 -31.26
C ASN A 782 -29.53 18.37 -31.77
N GLY A 783 -29.22 17.05 -31.90
CA GLY A 783 -27.92 16.58 -32.39
C GLY A 783 -26.87 16.32 -31.31
N GLU A 784 -27.20 16.43 -30.02
CA GLU A 784 -26.25 16.14 -28.93
C GLU A 784 -26.07 14.65 -28.67
N LYS A 785 -27.13 13.84 -28.92
CA LYS A 785 -27.06 12.38 -28.79
C LYS A 785 -27.45 11.70 -30.07
N ILE A 786 -26.73 10.66 -30.43
CA ILE A 786 -27.05 9.81 -31.58
C ILE A 786 -27.02 8.34 -31.17
N VAL A 787 -27.93 7.57 -31.77
CA VAL A 787 -27.97 6.13 -31.65
C VAL A 787 -27.44 5.56 -32.96
N VAL A 788 -26.34 4.79 -32.87
CA VAL A 788 -25.70 4.13 -34.03
C VAL A 788 -25.76 2.63 -33.86
N LEU A 789 -26.23 1.94 -34.86
CA LEU A 789 -26.15 0.49 -34.95
C LEU A 789 -24.86 0.11 -35.67
N PHE A 790 -23.87 -0.35 -34.91
CA PHE A 790 -22.59 -0.81 -35.43
C PHE A 790 -22.66 -2.28 -35.85
N ASP A 791 -21.98 -2.60 -36.94
CA ASP A 791 -22.00 -3.95 -37.52
C ASP A 791 -21.40 -5.02 -36.62
N THR A 792 -20.46 -4.63 -35.73
CA THR A 792 -19.68 -5.54 -34.89
C THR A 792 -20.15 -5.59 -33.43
N VAL A 793 -20.73 -4.51 -32.90
CA VAL A 793 -21.02 -4.36 -31.45
C VAL A 793 -22.47 -3.98 -31.15
N GLY A 794 -23.35 -4.00 -32.17
CA GLY A 794 -24.77 -3.68 -32.01
C GLY A 794 -25.05 -2.19 -31.77
N GLU A 795 -26.19 -1.90 -31.15
CA GLU A 795 -26.71 -0.55 -30.96
C GLU A 795 -25.94 0.16 -29.79
N LYS A 796 -25.47 1.40 -30.07
CA LYS A 796 -24.79 2.25 -29.08
C LYS A 796 -25.28 3.69 -29.18
N THR A 797 -25.58 4.26 -28.01
CA THR A 797 -25.90 5.69 -27.89
C THR A 797 -24.60 6.46 -27.61
N LEU A 798 -24.31 7.47 -28.43
CA LEU A 798 -23.09 8.24 -28.37
C LEU A 798 -23.41 9.74 -28.24
N LEU A 799 -22.61 10.45 -27.47
CA LEU A 799 -22.62 11.92 -27.43
C LEU A 799 -21.79 12.46 -28.60
N THR A 800 -22.39 13.17 -29.55
CA THR A 800 -21.73 13.67 -30.78
C THR A 800 -20.47 14.48 -30.50
N LYS A 801 -20.48 15.24 -29.42
CA LYS A 801 -19.35 16.07 -29.00
C LYS A 801 -18.07 15.27 -28.68
N PHE A 802 -18.21 13.97 -28.34
CA PHE A 802 -17.10 13.10 -27.97
C PHE A 802 -16.91 11.90 -28.91
N ALA A 803 -17.88 11.65 -29.76
CA ALA A 803 -17.98 10.47 -30.62
C ALA A 803 -17.23 10.60 -31.95
N LYS A 804 -16.04 11.03 -32.03
CA LYS A 804 -15.15 11.14 -33.23
C LYS A 804 -15.62 10.27 -34.44
N LEU A 805 -16.85 10.52 -34.92
CA LEU A 805 -17.44 9.79 -36.04
C LEU A 805 -16.97 10.40 -37.36
N LYS A 806 -16.74 9.54 -38.34
CA LYS A 806 -16.48 9.93 -39.73
C LYS A 806 -17.65 9.44 -40.57
N LEU A 807 -18.22 10.30 -41.42
CA LEU A 807 -19.17 9.90 -42.45
C LEU A 807 -18.45 9.03 -43.46
N LEU A 808 -19.10 7.94 -43.87
CA LEU A 808 -18.65 7.02 -44.93
C LEU A 808 -19.29 7.30 -46.26
#